data_0102c9d42ce0f3e3d264229df14f389e
#
_entry.id   0102c9d42ce0f3e3d264229df14f389e
#
_cell.length_a   1.000
_cell.length_b   1.000
_cell.length_c   1.000
_cell.angle_alpha   90.00
_cell.angle_beta   90.00
_cell.angle_gamma   90.00
#
_symmetry.space_group_name_H-M   'P 1'
#
loop_
_entity.id
_entity.type
_entity.pdbx_description
1 polymer ?
#
loop_
_entity_poly.entity_id
_entity_poly.type
_entity_poly.pdbx_seq_one_letter_code
_entity_poly.pdbx_strand_id
1 'polypeptide(L)'
;MTINTGVKGTLAKLLATEDLVVEHRKCETASFDVERRVLTLPIWENASENVYDMLVSHEVGHALFTPRDWSEFPCPQSFINVVEDARIEKLMKRKYAGLPKTFFKGYKELNEDDFFQVNDRDLQDLQLIDRINLHFKIGNFRVVPFLDTEYDFVTRTERAETFEEVIEISKDIHEFMKEQWDEEQAQMAEDEREDHISMEGGNGNGTDDGEYPLEDLSEGRGKKGEGEESEQTPDQEIINPNQPWDSADTEAGTQTTTEPSEANTDTRPTQGKQEPNFEAETDNTFIEKVKEYVKHGGYEIEYVEIPKINTLSDVIISEKEVQEELDTWFKDFRLDRLVKSSWNCDENVENERLTEALETLAMADKEFDTFRKQSQPEVNYLVKEFEMRKSAAAYARAGVSRTGVLNTKILHQYKYNEDLFKKVTTLPDGKNHGMMFVLDWSGSMNHNLLDTVKQVCSLAWFCRKVQIPFKVYAFSNYRQSWGRKEVVVEQKMGDVDLNQGFCLLELLTSNGNNKTFEHNIRNFFRVGMSAGDYRMFDDAERENAIQNRFAYYHGRRLPNPPKFGLGSTPLMETVTVLHSVVPLFKRETGVEKISISILSDGESAPCSYYCPRNFMGSTEGYYSNSFNSRCQLRNRKTGRVYGGSYDMEDVYNNFLSHLKESFPEVSLLGFRILSKGEGGSYFRQQKSRGYFKGTWEEASASYKKNRFFEMDNSAFDKLFILPSTNTSDDHSMEELKEDATKAQIRSAFKKMFKGKASNKRLLTSFSKTVA
;
A
#
# COMPACT_ATOMS: atom_id res chain seq x y z
N MET A 1 -17.71 19.46 -5.96
CA MET A 1 -16.28 19.09 -6.19
C MET A 1 -16.04 17.78 -5.48
N THR A 2 -15.44 16.78 -6.13
CA THR A 2 -15.10 15.52 -5.45
C THR A 2 -13.96 15.78 -4.45
N ILE A 3 -14.22 15.57 -3.18
CA ILE A 3 -13.22 15.73 -2.10
C ILE A 3 -12.11 14.71 -2.32
N ASN A 4 -10.86 15.18 -2.35
CA ASN A 4 -9.70 14.30 -2.50
C ASN A 4 -9.33 13.67 -1.13
N THR A 5 -9.88 12.50 -0.84
CA THR A 5 -9.66 11.76 0.42
C THR A 5 -8.18 11.50 0.73
N GLY A 6 -7.33 11.35 -0.30
CA GLY A 6 -5.88 11.18 -0.11
C GLY A 6 -5.20 12.41 0.50
N VAL A 7 -5.63 13.63 0.10
CA VAL A 7 -5.12 14.87 0.69
C VAL A 7 -5.59 15.03 2.14
N LYS A 8 -6.86 14.66 2.41
CA LYS A 8 -7.44 14.73 3.77
C LYS A 8 -6.82 13.70 4.73
N GLY A 9 -6.51 12.51 4.23
CA GLY A 9 -5.72 11.53 4.99
C GLY A 9 -4.31 12.02 5.32
N THR A 10 -3.68 12.78 4.42
CA THR A 10 -2.39 13.44 4.67
C THR A 10 -2.52 14.54 5.73
N LEU A 11 -3.60 15.32 5.70
CA LEU A 11 -3.89 16.34 6.72
C LEU A 11 -4.02 15.70 8.11
N ALA A 12 -4.81 14.63 8.24
CA ALA A 12 -4.95 13.91 9.51
C ALA A 12 -3.60 13.40 10.04
N LYS A 13 -2.73 12.87 9.18
CA LYS A 13 -1.37 12.43 9.56
C LYS A 13 -0.46 13.57 9.98
N LEU A 14 -0.53 14.71 9.30
CA LEU A 14 0.25 15.89 9.65
C LEU A 14 -0.18 16.46 11.01
N LEU A 15 -1.46 16.36 11.34
CA LEU A 15 -2.00 16.78 12.61
C LEU A 15 -1.68 15.81 13.75
N ALA A 16 -1.66 14.49 13.45
CA ALA A 16 -1.21 13.49 14.41
C ALA A 16 0.32 13.45 14.41
N THR A 17 0.94 13.84 15.49
CA THR A 17 2.41 13.84 15.66
C THR A 17 3.00 12.43 15.77
N GLU A 18 2.18 11.41 15.70
CA GLU A 18 2.53 10.00 15.79
C GLU A 18 2.32 9.27 14.48
N ASP A 19 2.85 8.04 14.38
CA ASP A 19 2.68 7.18 13.19
C ASP A 19 1.23 6.64 13.14
N LEU A 20 0.35 7.49 12.65
CA LEU A 20 -1.08 7.26 12.54
C LEU A 20 -1.43 6.79 11.12
N VAL A 21 -2.21 5.73 11.02
CA VAL A 21 -2.80 5.26 9.77
C VAL A 21 -4.19 5.83 9.63
N VAL A 22 -4.49 6.48 8.52
CA VAL A 22 -5.82 7.04 8.23
C VAL A 22 -6.51 6.19 7.18
N GLU A 23 -7.72 5.72 7.49
CA GLU A 23 -8.60 4.99 6.58
C GLU A 23 -9.87 5.79 6.34
N HIS A 24 -10.30 5.87 5.09
CA HIS A 24 -11.61 6.39 4.74
C HIS A 24 -12.52 5.21 4.44
N ARG A 25 -13.48 4.97 5.30
CA ARG A 25 -14.43 3.86 5.17
C ARG A 25 -15.87 4.37 5.11
N LYS A 26 -16.78 3.49 4.71
CA LYS A 26 -18.20 3.69 4.91
C LYS A 26 -18.53 3.32 6.34
N CYS A 27 -18.46 4.28 7.20
CA CYS A 27 -18.91 4.19 8.59
C CYS A 27 -19.75 5.44 8.88
N GLU A 28 -20.64 5.35 9.82
CA GLU A 28 -21.50 6.47 10.21
C GLU A 28 -20.71 7.49 11.04
N THR A 29 -19.77 7.02 11.83
CA THR A 29 -18.94 7.84 12.71
C THR A 29 -17.47 7.52 12.50
N ALA A 30 -16.60 8.49 12.81
CA ALA A 30 -15.18 8.26 12.83
C ALA A 30 -14.80 7.35 14.01
N SER A 31 -13.72 6.59 13.82
CA SER A 31 -13.24 5.65 14.81
C SER A 31 -11.72 5.56 14.88
N PHE A 32 -11.15 5.42 16.09
CA PHE A 32 -9.73 5.28 16.31
C PHE A 32 -9.37 3.97 17.00
N ASP A 33 -8.78 3.05 16.23
CA ASP A 33 -8.17 1.83 16.78
C ASP A 33 -6.78 2.17 17.32
N VAL A 34 -6.65 2.21 18.63
CA VAL A 34 -5.43 2.65 19.29
C VAL A 34 -4.37 1.55 19.30
N GLU A 35 -4.71 0.23 19.25
CA GLU A 35 -3.74 -0.85 19.15
C GLU A 35 -3.06 -0.86 17.81
N ARG A 36 -3.83 -0.71 16.75
CA ARG A 36 -3.35 -0.64 15.37
C ARG A 36 -2.92 0.76 14.96
N ARG A 37 -3.22 1.77 15.75
CA ARG A 37 -3.01 3.19 15.44
C ARG A 37 -3.69 3.58 14.12
N VAL A 38 -4.94 3.10 13.92
CA VAL A 38 -5.73 3.36 12.72
C VAL A 38 -6.87 4.31 13.05
N LEU A 39 -6.87 5.49 12.43
CA LEU A 39 -7.99 6.43 12.44
C LEU A 39 -8.89 6.14 11.23
N THR A 40 -10.07 5.63 11.47
CA THR A 40 -11.10 5.42 10.45
C THR A 40 -11.98 6.66 10.36
N LEU A 41 -12.02 7.28 9.20
CA LEU A 41 -12.84 8.46 8.92
C LEU A 41 -13.98 8.11 7.97
N PRO A 42 -15.20 8.59 8.18
CA PRO A 42 -16.26 8.53 7.19
C PRO A 42 -15.87 9.28 5.90
N ILE A 43 -16.50 8.91 4.81
CA ILE A 43 -16.39 9.66 3.55
C ILE A 43 -17.52 10.68 3.55
N TRP A 44 -17.28 11.88 4.05
CA TRP A 44 -18.23 13.00 4.07
C TRP A 44 -18.29 13.68 2.68
N GLU A 45 -19.07 13.09 1.76
CA GLU A 45 -19.12 13.56 0.35
C GLU A 45 -19.87 14.90 0.20
N ASN A 46 -20.84 15.15 1.08
CA ASN A 46 -21.67 16.35 1.04
C ASN A 46 -21.13 17.51 1.91
N ALA A 47 -20.10 17.29 2.70
CA ALA A 47 -19.48 18.35 3.50
C ALA A 47 -18.68 19.31 2.61
N SER A 48 -18.66 20.59 2.97
CA SER A 48 -17.75 21.56 2.36
C SER A 48 -16.29 21.24 2.72
N GLU A 49 -15.35 21.86 2.02
CA GLU A 49 -13.92 21.66 2.31
C GLU A 49 -13.55 22.16 3.73
N ASN A 50 -14.14 23.27 4.20
CA ASN A 50 -13.88 23.80 5.53
C ASN A 50 -14.50 22.93 6.63
N VAL A 51 -15.73 22.44 6.43
CA VAL A 51 -16.40 21.53 7.37
C VAL A 51 -15.66 20.20 7.43
N TYR A 52 -15.23 19.66 6.28
CA TYR A 52 -14.47 18.44 6.23
C TYR A 52 -13.15 18.54 7.02
N ASP A 53 -12.37 19.60 6.80
CA ASP A 53 -11.10 19.83 7.51
C ASP A 53 -11.31 20.02 9.01
N MET A 54 -12.40 20.64 9.41
CA MET A 54 -12.79 20.79 10.82
C MET A 54 -13.12 19.44 11.43
N LEU A 55 -13.98 18.62 10.79
CA LEU A 55 -14.34 17.29 11.28
C LEU A 55 -13.12 16.37 11.40
N VAL A 56 -12.24 16.34 10.39
CA VAL A 56 -10.97 15.59 10.48
C VAL A 56 -10.14 16.05 11.67
N SER A 57 -10.05 17.37 11.89
CA SER A 57 -9.25 17.91 13.00
C SER A 57 -9.84 17.57 14.36
N HIS A 58 -11.16 17.54 14.47
CA HIS A 58 -11.89 17.13 15.66
C HIS A 58 -11.61 15.67 16.00
N GLU A 59 -11.78 14.77 15.05
CA GLU A 59 -11.52 13.33 15.24
C GLU A 59 -10.06 13.00 15.57
N VAL A 60 -9.11 13.72 14.95
CA VAL A 60 -7.71 13.63 15.33
C VAL A 60 -7.50 14.11 16.79
N GLY A 61 -8.28 15.08 17.25
CA GLY A 61 -8.28 15.55 18.64
C GLY A 61 -8.62 14.42 19.60
N HIS A 62 -9.70 13.69 19.35
CA HIS A 62 -10.05 12.50 20.14
C HIS A 62 -8.93 11.44 20.09
N ALA A 63 -8.39 11.14 18.91
CA ALA A 63 -7.30 10.18 18.75
C ALA A 63 -6.03 10.53 19.54
N LEU A 64 -5.77 11.82 19.76
CA LEU A 64 -4.57 12.30 20.46
C LEU A 64 -4.74 12.48 21.98
N PHE A 65 -5.94 12.83 22.43
CA PHE A 65 -6.14 13.35 23.77
C PHE A 65 -7.16 12.59 24.62
N THR A 66 -8.10 11.82 24.01
CA THR A 66 -9.09 11.06 24.77
C THR A 66 -8.51 9.71 25.20
N PRO A 67 -8.58 9.34 26.50
CA PRO A 67 -8.11 8.04 26.99
C PRO A 67 -8.98 6.88 26.50
N ARG A 68 -8.48 5.66 26.63
CA ARG A 68 -9.13 4.42 26.17
C ARG A 68 -10.10 3.81 27.15
N ASP A 69 -9.69 3.76 28.43
CA ASP A 69 -10.28 2.89 29.44
C ASP A 69 -11.17 3.74 30.37
N TRP A 70 -12.36 4.06 29.90
CA TRP A 70 -13.38 4.69 30.71
C TRP A 70 -14.71 3.94 30.49
N SER A 71 -15.05 3.05 31.37
CA SER A 71 -16.22 2.18 31.28
C SER A 71 -17.32 2.51 32.30
N GLU A 72 -17.07 3.37 33.27
CA GLU A 72 -18.05 3.77 34.26
C GLU A 72 -18.36 5.26 34.16
N PHE A 73 -19.61 5.57 33.81
CA PHE A 73 -20.08 6.94 33.62
C PHE A 73 -20.86 7.41 34.86
N PRO A 74 -20.40 8.45 35.57
CA PRO A 74 -21.16 9.02 36.66
C PRO A 74 -22.34 9.88 36.21
N CYS A 75 -22.44 10.19 34.92
CA CYS A 75 -23.49 11.00 34.29
C CYS A 75 -23.75 10.52 32.86
N PRO A 76 -24.79 11.02 32.15
CA PRO A 76 -25.03 10.66 30.75
C PRO A 76 -23.82 10.92 29.86
N GLN A 77 -23.53 10.02 28.95
CA GLN A 77 -22.36 10.07 28.05
C GLN A 77 -22.33 11.34 27.20
N SER A 78 -23.48 11.87 26.78
CA SER A 78 -23.58 13.12 26.01
C SER A 78 -23.01 14.32 26.76
N PHE A 79 -23.05 14.33 28.10
CA PHE A 79 -22.44 15.39 28.91
C PHE A 79 -20.90 15.33 28.82
N ILE A 80 -20.35 14.12 28.94
CA ILE A 80 -18.91 13.89 28.82
C ILE A 80 -18.43 14.28 27.41
N ASN A 81 -19.16 13.88 26.36
CA ASN A 81 -18.86 14.25 24.99
C ASN A 81 -18.75 15.78 24.81
N VAL A 82 -19.75 16.52 25.26
CA VAL A 82 -19.76 18.01 25.16
C VAL A 82 -18.56 18.65 25.81
N VAL A 83 -18.23 18.25 27.04
CA VAL A 83 -17.10 18.82 27.78
C VAL A 83 -15.77 18.38 27.18
N GLU A 84 -15.66 17.12 26.74
CA GLU A 84 -14.47 16.59 26.08
C GLU A 84 -14.23 17.27 24.72
N ASP A 85 -15.25 17.47 23.92
CA ASP A 85 -15.17 18.21 22.66
C ASP A 85 -14.56 19.59 22.84
N ALA A 86 -15.04 20.32 23.84
CA ALA A 86 -14.50 21.64 24.17
C ALA A 86 -13.02 21.57 24.55
N ARG A 87 -12.63 20.55 25.36
CA ARG A 87 -11.25 20.34 25.79
C ARG A 87 -10.33 19.95 24.64
N ILE A 88 -10.68 18.93 23.84
CA ILE A 88 -9.83 18.45 22.74
C ILE A 88 -9.65 19.51 21.67
N GLU A 89 -10.70 20.23 21.33
CA GLU A 89 -10.61 21.31 20.34
C GLU A 89 -9.71 22.45 20.83
N LYS A 90 -9.80 22.81 22.10
CA LYS A 90 -8.88 23.77 22.72
C LYS A 90 -7.43 23.30 22.61
N LEU A 91 -7.15 22.03 22.96
CA LEU A 91 -5.81 21.45 22.89
C LEU A 91 -5.30 21.41 21.45
N MET A 92 -6.14 21.05 20.50
CA MET A 92 -5.82 21.06 19.07
C MET A 92 -5.51 22.47 18.56
N LYS A 93 -6.36 23.46 18.87
CA LYS A 93 -6.17 24.85 18.50
C LYS A 93 -4.88 25.45 19.09
N ARG A 94 -4.51 25.05 20.30
CA ARG A 94 -3.25 25.45 20.97
C ARG A 94 -2.02 24.78 20.34
N LYS A 95 -2.12 23.49 20.00
CA LYS A 95 -1.02 22.74 19.41
C LYS A 95 -0.72 23.14 17.96
N TYR A 96 -1.73 23.48 17.20
CA TYR A 96 -1.62 23.77 15.75
C TYR A 96 -2.16 25.15 15.41
N ALA A 97 -1.29 26.12 15.16
CA ALA A 97 -1.62 27.53 14.95
C ALA A 97 -2.56 27.80 13.75
N GLY A 98 -2.69 26.88 12.81
CA GLY A 98 -3.62 26.99 11.67
C GLY A 98 -5.06 26.60 11.99
N LEU A 99 -5.28 25.72 12.98
CA LEU A 99 -6.58 25.14 13.28
C LEU A 99 -7.62 26.12 13.82
N PRO A 100 -7.29 27.19 14.62
CA PRO A 100 -8.30 28.16 15.02
C PRO A 100 -9.09 28.72 13.83
N LYS A 101 -8.41 28.98 12.70
CA LYS A 101 -9.05 29.46 11.47
C LYS A 101 -9.92 28.40 10.81
N THR A 102 -9.51 27.14 10.84
CA THR A 102 -10.25 26.00 10.27
C THR A 102 -11.54 25.77 11.06
N PHE A 103 -11.46 25.66 12.40
CA PHE A 103 -12.62 25.54 13.27
C PHE A 103 -13.58 26.73 13.14
N PHE A 104 -13.07 27.96 13.12
CA PHE A 104 -13.90 29.16 12.93
C PHE A 104 -14.69 29.10 11.62
N LYS A 105 -14.05 28.73 10.51
CA LYS A 105 -14.73 28.65 9.21
C LYS A 105 -15.74 27.49 9.15
N GLY A 106 -15.38 26.33 9.67
CA GLY A 106 -16.27 25.17 9.71
C GLY A 106 -17.52 25.46 10.52
N TYR A 107 -17.37 25.93 11.76
CA TYR A 107 -18.53 26.27 12.60
C TYR A 107 -19.33 27.47 12.09
N LYS A 108 -18.71 28.41 11.36
CA LYS A 108 -19.42 29.46 10.69
C LYS A 108 -20.40 28.93 9.64
N GLU A 109 -19.93 28.02 8.78
CA GLU A 109 -20.76 27.37 7.77
C GLU A 109 -21.88 26.56 8.42
N LEU A 110 -21.58 25.76 9.45
CA LEU A 110 -22.60 25.00 10.20
C LEU A 110 -23.65 25.90 10.86
N ASN A 111 -23.25 27.07 11.38
CA ASN A 111 -24.20 28.02 11.94
C ASN A 111 -25.05 28.72 10.86
N GLU A 112 -24.48 29.03 9.68
CA GLU A 112 -25.22 29.59 8.55
C GLU A 112 -26.26 28.60 7.99
N ASP A 113 -25.98 27.32 8.02
CA ASP A 113 -26.86 26.21 7.56
C ASP A 113 -27.86 25.72 8.65
N ASP A 114 -27.94 26.41 9.80
CA ASP A 114 -28.75 26.01 10.97
C ASP A 114 -28.57 24.53 11.36
N PHE A 115 -27.34 24.10 11.35
CA PHE A 115 -26.98 22.69 11.59
C PHE A 115 -27.45 22.18 12.95
N PHE A 116 -27.45 23.03 13.98
CA PHE A 116 -27.90 22.71 15.34
C PHE A 116 -29.40 22.90 15.52
N GLN A 117 -30.15 23.33 14.52
CA GLN A 117 -31.61 23.56 14.54
C GLN A 117 -32.07 24.52 15.66
N VAL A 118 -31.33 25.62 15.82
CA VAL A 118 -31.57 26.60 16.90
C VAL A 118 -32.04 27.96 16.40
N ASN A 119 -32.32 28.12 15.09
CA ASN A 119 -32.74 29.42 14.54
C ASN A 119 -34.11 29.91 15.06
N ASP A 120 -35.05 28.99 15.28
CA ASP A 120 -36.42 29.28 15.70
C ASP A 120 -36.65 29.04 17.21
N ARG A 121 -35.58 28.77 17.98
CA ARG A 121 -35.63 28.47 19.43
C ARG A 121 -35.03 29.63 20.21
N ASP A 122 -35.61 29.92 21.39
CA ASP A 122 -34.94 30.76 22.39
C ASP A 122 -33.84 29.93 23.05
N LEU A 123 -32.62 30.41 22.99
CA LEU A 123 -31.47 29.71 23.58
C LEU A 123 -31.55 29.65 25.11
N GLN A 124 -32.41 30.47 25.76
CA GLN A 124 -32.64 30.42 27.20
C GLN A 124 -33.42 29.18 27.62
N ASP A 125 -34.28 28.65 26.73
CA ASP A 125 -35.11 27.48 27.00
C ASP A 125 -34.34 26.15 26.86
N LEU A 126 -33.08 26.19 26.35
CA LEU A 126 -32.24 25.01 26.22
C LEU A 126 -31.59 24.64 27.58
N GLN A 127 -31.36 23.35 27.75
CA GLN A 127 -30.65 22.83 28.92
C GLN A 127 -29.25 23.44 29.04
N LEU A 128 -28.71 23.51 30.25
CA LEU A 128 -27.36 24.09 30.50
C LEU A 128 -26.28 23.40 29.65
N ILE A 129 -26.32 22.05 29.54
CA ILE A 129 -25.34 21.30 28.76
C ILE A 129 -25.41 21.66 27.25
N ASP A 130 -26.61 21.88 26.69
CA ASP A 130 -26.79 22.30 25.31
C ASP A 130 -26.26 23.71 25.07
N ARG A 131 -26.51 24.62 26.01
CA ARG A 131 -25.98 25.98 25.96
C ARG A 131 -24.44 25.99 26.04
N ILE A 132 -23.86 25.13 26.87
CA ILE A 132 -22.39 24.97 26.92
C ILE A 132 -21.88 24.46 25.58
N ASN A 133 -22.50 23.43 25.00
CA ASN A 133 -22.13 22.91 23.67
C ASN A 133 -22.13 24.00 22.59
N LEU A 134 -23.24 24.74 22.50
CA LEU A 134 -23.39 25.82 21.54
C LEU A 134 -22.40 26.96 21.78
N HIS A 135 -22.08 27.29 23.05
CA HIS A 135 -21.11 28.31 23.39
C HIS A 135 -19.72 27.99 22.82
N PHE A 136 -19.24 26.77 22.98
CA PHE A 136 -17.91 26.38 22.50
C PHE A 136 -17.85 26.15 20.97
N LYS A 137 -18.96 25.74 20.35
CA LYS A 137 -19.03 25.49 18.90
C LYS A 137 -19.40 26.76 18.11
N ILE A 138 -20.45 27.46 18.48
CA ILE A 138 -20.96 28.62 17.72
C ILE A 138 -21.03 29.93 18.48
N GLY A 139 -20.50 30.02 19.70
CA GLY A 139 -20.51 31.22 20.52
C GLY A 139 -19.82 32.46 19.89
N ASN A 140 -18.97 32.25 18.86
CA ASN A 140 -18.40 33.35 18.07
C ASN A 140 -19.42 34.01 17.13
N PHE A 141 -20.57 33.38 16.85
CA PHE A 141 -21.59 33.85 15.90
C PHE A 141 -22.92 34.17 16.56
N ARG A 142 -23.17 33.58 17.76
CA ARG A 142 -24.40 33.77 18.55
C ARG A 142 -24.04 33.97 20.03
N VAL A 143 -24.74 34.89 20.65
CA VAL A 143 -24.61 35.09 22.10
C VAL A 143 -25.45 34.02 22.78
N VAL A 144 -24.82 33.14 23.54
CA VAL A 144 -25.49 32.12 24.33
C VAL A 144 -25.67 32.67 25.76
N PRO A 145 -26.91 32.76 26.27
CA PRO A 145 -27.18 33.31 27.61
C PRO A 145 -26.84 32.27 28.69
N PHE A 146 -26.29 32.77 29.81
CA PHE A 146 -26.06 32.00 31.03
C PHE A 146 -26.47 32.79 32.27
N LEU A 147 -26.95 32.10 33.29
CA LEU A 147 -27.21 32.67 34.57
C LEU A 147 -25.88 32.87 35.35
N ASP A 148 -25.88 33.80 36.31
CA ASP A 148 -24.67 34.05 37.10
C ASP A 148 -24.14 32.79 37.84
N THR A 149 -25.03 31.90 38.24
CA THR A 149 -24.71 30.59 38.83
C THR A 149 -24.11 29.58 37.87
N GLU A 150 -24.31 29.75 36.57
CA GLU A 150 -23.89 28.82 35.51
C GLU A 150 -22.50 29.18 34.92
N TYR A 151 -22.07 30.42 35.11
CA TYR A 151 -20.78 30.87 34.52
C TYR A 151 -19.56 30.12 35.05
N ASP A 152 -19.65 29.54 36.24
CA ASP A 152 -18.57 28.70 36.79
C ASP A 152 -18.36 27.45 35.94
N PHE A 153 -19.42 26.77 35.51
CA PHE A 153 -19.33 25.59 34.66
C PHE A 153 -18.72 25.90 33.29
N VAL A 154 -19.12 27.03 32.69
CA VAL A 154 -18.52 27.48 31.41
C VAL A 154 -17.03 27.75 31.58
N THR A 155 -16.64 28.44 32.66
CA THR A 155 -15.24 28.76 32.93
C THR A 155 -14.40 27.52 33.24
N ARG A 156 -14.95 26.56 34.00
CA ARG A 156 -14.28 25.30 34.30
C ARG A 156 -14.10 24.46 33.01
N THR A 157 -15.11 24.36 32.16
CA THR A 157 -15.03 23.70 30.85
C THR A 157 -13.97 24.35 29.96
N GLU A 158 -13.92 25.69 29.88
CA GLU A 158 -12.89 26.38 29.13
C GLU A 158 -11.47 26.07 29.63
N ARG A 159 -11.30 25.87 30.93
CA ARG A 159 -10.00 25.62 31.57
C ARG A 159 -9.60 24.17 31.63
N ALA A 160 -10.50 23.22 31.44
CA ALA A 160 -10.23 21.77 31.53
C ALA A 160 -9.01 21.36 30.68
N GLU A 161 -8.01 20.74 31.29
CA GLU A 161 -6.77 20.27 30.64
C GLU A 161 -6.69 18.74 30.63
N THR A 162 -7.26 18.07 31.63
CA THR A 162 -7.21 16.62 31.80
C THR A 162 -8.58 15.98 31.58
N PHE A 163 -8.61 14.70 31.29
CA PHE A 163 -9.86 13.95 31.10
C PHE A 163 -10.59 13.72 32.44
N GLU A 164 -9.85 13.61 33.55
CA GLU A 164 -10.41 13.51 34.89
C GLU A 164 -11.21 14.76 35.25
N GLU A 165 -10.72 15.95 34.85
CA GLU A 165 -11.46 17.21 35.00
C GLU A 165 -12.74 17.22 34.16
N VAL A 166 -12.73 16.64 32.97
CA VAL A 166 -13.92 16.49 32.11
C VAL A 166 -15.01 15.67 32.83
N ILE A 167 -14.63 14.52 33.40
CA ILE A 167 -15.58 13.67 34.15
C ILE A 167 -16.16 14.40 35.33
N GLU A 168 -15.34 15.10 36.13
CA GLU A 168 -15.77 15.86 37.29
C GLU A 168 -16.74 17.00 36.91
N ILE A 169 -16.38 17.80 35.88
CA ILE A 169 -17.22 18.89 35.41
C ILE A 169 -18.55 18.36 34.85
N SER A 170 -18.53 17.31 34.06
CA SER A 170 -19.74 16.70 33.48
C SER A 170 -20.69 16.17 34.53
N LYS A 171 -20.14 15.55 35.59
CA LYS A 171 -20.90 15.10 36.75
C LYS A 171 -21.53 16.26 37.50
N ASP A 172 -20.75 17.30 37.80
CA ASP A 172 -21.23 18.48 38.53
C ASP A 172 -22.32 19.22 37.74
N ILE A 173 -22.22 19.33 36.37
CA ILE A 173 -23.26 19.90 35.54
C ILE A 173 -24.54 19.07 35.62
N HIS A 174 -24.43 17.74 35.55
CA HIS A 174 -25.58 16.86 35.66
C HIS A 174 -26.26 16.92 37.03
N GLU A 175 -25.48 16.93 38.11
CA GLU A 175 -26.01 17.07 39.48
C GLU A 175 -26.71 18.43 39.65
N PHE A 176 -26.11 19.54 39.19
CA PHE A 176 -26.71 20.86 39.22
C PHE A 176 -28.03 20.96 38.47
N MET A 177 -28.10 20.39 37.25
CA MET A 177 -29.34 20.37 36.47
C MET A 177 -30.42 19.51 37.14
N LYS A 178 -30.06 18.43 37.83
CA LYS A 178 -30.98 17.60 38.57
C LYS A 178 -31.51 18.34 39.81
N GLU A 179 -30.66 19.04 40.55
CA GLU A 179 -31.07 19.87 41.70
C GLU A 179 -32.02 20.99 41.25
N GLN A 180 -31.75 21.70 40.15
CA GLN A 180 -32.64 22.71 39.62
C GLN A 180 -34.02 22.15 39.25
N TRP A 181 -34.04 21.00 38.60
CA TRP A 181 -35.31 20.37 38.25
C TRP A 181 -36.10 19.94 39.49
N ASP A 182 -35.44 19.38 40.50
CA ASP A 182 -36.09 19.01 41.75
C ASP A 182 -36.65 20.24 42.50
N GLU A 183 -35.94 21.36 42.46
CA GLU A 183 -36.39 22.64 43.03
C GLU A 183 -37.63 23.21 42.27
N GLU A 184 -37.58 23.20 40.93
CA GLU A 184 -38.71 23.64 40.09
C GLU A 184 -39.97 22.77 40.34
N GLN A 185 -39.78 21.46 40.45
CA GLN A 185 -40.88 20.52 40.74
C GLN A 185 -41.45 20.74 42.14
N ALA A 186 -40.57 21.05 43.12
CA ALA A 186 -41.01 21.38 44.45
C ALA A 186 -41.82 22.68 44.51
N GLN A 187 -41.38 23.67 43.74
CA GLN A 187 -42.02 24.98 43.62
C GLN A 187 -43.36 24.89 42.93
N MET A 188 -43.48 24.14 41.80
CA MET A 188 -44.73 23.84 41.14
C MET A 188 -45.72 23.10 42.04
N ALA A 189 -45.24 22.17 42.86
CA ALA A 189 -46.07 21.46 43.83
C ALA A 189 -46.53 22.33 45.01
N GLU A 190 -45.78 23.37 45.37
CA GLU A 190 -46.17 24.41 46.34
C GLU A 190 -47.22 25.36 45.73
N ASP A 191 -47.02 25.84 44.51
CA ASP A 191 -47.96 26.68 43.79
C ASP A 191 -49.28 25.97 43.54
N GLU A 192 -49.31 24.71 43.16
CA GLU A 192 -50.53 23.89 43.05
C GLU A 192 -51.23 23.71 44.41
N ARG A 193 -50.52 23.68 45.51
CA ARG A 193 -51.10 23.64 46.88
C ARG A 193 -51.71 24.96 47.29
N GLU A 194 -51.04 26.10 46.99
CA GLU A 194 -51.57 27.45 47.26
C GLU A 194 -52.82 27.74 46.42
N ASP A 195 -52.87 27.32 45.14
CA ASP A 195 -54.05 27.44 44.31
C ASP A 195 -55.23 26.56 44.83
N HIS A 196 -54.98 25.35 45.36
CA HIS A 196 -55.99 24.51 46.02
C HIS A 196 -56.49 25.10 47.33
N ILE A 197 -55.63 25.77 48.10
CA ILE A 197 -56.02 26.41 49.37
C ILE A 197 -56.83 27.67 49.11
N SER A 198 -56.60 28.37 47.99
CA SER A 198 -57.41 29.55 47.62
C SER A 198 -58.79 29.20 47.08
N MET A 199 -59.06 27.99 46.63
CA MET A 199 -60.37 27.54 46.24
C MET A 199 -61.29 27.00 47.35
N GLU A 200 -60.78 26.62 48.51
CA GLU A 200 -61.58 26.14 49.64
C GLU A 200 -62.13 27.23 50.58
N GLY A 201 -61.79 28.55 50.32
CA GLY A 201 -62.19 29.69 51.17
C GLY A 201 -63.47 30.41 50.79
N GLY A 202 -64.34 29.86 49.97
CA GLY A 202 -65.59 30.51 49.49
C GLY A 202 -66.89 29.74 49.76
N ASN A 203 -67.29 29.70 51.04
CA ASN A 203 -68.68 29.20 51.39
C ASN A 203 -69.69 30.33 51.20
N GLY A 204 -70.58 30.27 50.20
CA GLY A 204 -71.56 31.26 49.90
C GLY A 204 -72.75 30.61 49.16
N ASN A 205 -73.79 30.28 49.96
CA ASN A 205 -75.14 29.78 49.63
C ASN A 205 -75.83 30.72 48.64
N GLY A 206 -76.44 30.18 47.53
CA GLY A 206 -77.32 30.94 46.65
C GLY A 206 -77.86 30.12 45.51
N THR A 207 -79.08 29.59 45.71
CA THR A 207 -80.00 29.07 44.74
C THR A 207 -80.26 30.14 43.66
N ASP A 208 -80.24 29.82 42.36
CA ASP A 208 -81.38 29.98 41.46
C ASP A 208 -81.13 29.48 40.03
N ASP A 209 -82.23 29.10 39.47
CA ASP A 209 -82.47 28.52 38.14
C ASP A 209 -82.06 29.42 36.97
N GLY A 210 -81.68 28.79 35.88
CA GLY A 210 -81.50 29.49 34.61
C GLY A 210 -81.01 28.62 33.43
N GLU A 211 -82.00 28.21 32.65
CA GLU A 211 -81.94 27.49 31.39
C GLU A 211 -80.97 27.99 30.37
N TYR A 212 -80.47 27.07 29.59
CA TYR A 212 -79.85 26.89 28.27
C TYR A 212 -79.99 28.05 27.22
N PRO A 213 -79.30 28.02 26.08
CA PRO A 213 -79.26 26.94 25.13
C PRO A 213 -77.92 26.62 24.44
N LEU A 214 -77.90 25.38 23.93
CA LEU A 214 -77.02 24.85 22.89
C LEU A 214 -77.23 25.54 21.52
N GLU A 215 -76.16 25.83 20.83
CA GLU A 215 -76.12 25.86 19.35
C GLU A 215 -74.70 25.36 18.94
N ASP A 216 -74.63 24.21 18.47
CA ASP A 216 -74.64 23.50 17.20
C ASP A 216 -74.15 24.31 16.01
N LEU A 217 -73.05 23.94 15.43
CA LEU A 217 -72.76 24.07 14.00
C LEU A 217 -71.75 23.05 13.57
N SER A 218 -72.31 22.05 12.97
CA SER A 218 -71.68 21.06 12.12
C SER A 218 -71.15 21.61 10.81
N GLU A 219 -70.41 20.80 10.19
CA GLU A 219 -70.20 20.45 8.77
C GLU A 219 -68.96 20.85 8.05
N GLY A 220 -68.38 19.81 7.50
CA GLY A 220 -67.56 19.90 6.29
C GLY A 220 -66.68 18.69 6.04
N ARG A 221 -67.28 17.58 5.64
CA ARG A 221 -66.97 16.67 4.50
C ARG A 221 -65.58 16.89 3.92
N GLY A 222 -64.71 15.93 3.74
CA GLY A 222 -64.90 14.55 3.31
C GLY A 222 -64.16 14.31 2.01
N LYS A 223 -63.30 13.35 1.93
CA LYS A 223 -63.20 12.41 0.81
C LYS A 223 -62.16 11.30 1.07
N LYS A 224 -62.66 10.10 0.84
CA LYS A 224 -61.99 8.81 0.77
C LYS A 224 -61.04 8.75 -0.39
N GLY A 225 -59.96 7.98 -0.23
CA GLY A 225 -59.21 7.30 -1.28
C GLY A 225 -58.61 6.03 -0.72
N GLU A 226 -59.11 4.91 -1.24
CA GLU A 226 -58.65 3.54 -1.10
C GLU A 226 -57.15 3.47 -1.43
N GLY A 227 -56.25 2.74 -0.81
CA GLY A 227 -56.27 1.34 -0.45
C GLY A 227 -55.22 0.64 -1.27
N GLU A 228 -54.14 0.15 -0.67
CA GLU A 228 -53.50 -1.09 -1.12
C GLU A 228 -52.53 -1.56 -0.03
N GLU A 229 -52.68 -2.79 0.32
CA GLU A 229 -51.86 -3.57 1.23
C GLU A 229 -50.46 -3.81 0.60
N SER A 230 -49.41 -3.74 1.37
CA SER A 230 -48.20 -4.52 1.12
C SER A 230 -47.46 -4.81 2.42
N GLU A 231 -47.28 -6.04 2.59
CA GLU A 231 -46.51 -6.93 3.43
C GLU A 231 -45.44 -6.33 4.38
N GLN A 232 -45.55 -6.82 5.60
CA GLN A 232 -44.58 -6.73 6.68
C GLN A 232 -43.27 -7.41 6.32
N THR A 233 -42.17 -6.74 6.49
CA THR A 233 -40.85 -7.32 6.71
C THR A 233 -40.35 -6.95 8.11
N PRO A 234 -39.57 -7.83 8.76
CA PRO A 234 -39.37 -7.80 10.19
C PRO A 234 -38.35 -6.77 10.67
N ASP A 235 -38.56 -6.39 11.91
CA ASP A 235 -37.78 -5.50 12.75
C ASP A 235 -36.26 -5.69 12.59
N GLN A 236 -35.59 -4.64 12.15
CA GLN A 236 -34.15 -4.43 12.39
C GLN A 236 -34.05 -3.75 13.76
N GLU A 237 -33.32 -4.39 14.66
CA GLU A 237 -32.89 -3.84 15.92
C GLU A 237 -32.13 -2.54 15.68
N ILE A 238 -32.62 -1.48 16.25
CA ILE A 238 -31.93 -0.18 16.30
C ILE A 238 -30.73 -0.36 17.22
N ILE A 239 -29.55 -0.41 16.64
CA ILE A 239 -28.29 -0.38 17.37
C ILE A 239 -28.13 1.05 17.91
N ASN A 240 -28.09 1.19 19.21
CA ASN A 240 -27.89 2.44 19.93
C ASN A 240 -26.53 3.05 19.55
N PRO A 241 -26.43 4.26 18.98
CA PRO A 241 -25.18 4.86 18.52
C PRO A 241 -24.24 5.31 19.64
N ASN A 242 -24.64 5.16 20.89
CA ASN A 242 -23.90 5.58 22.09
C ASN A 242 -23.19 4.43 22.83
N GLN A 243 -22.86 3.31 22.17
CA GLN A 243 -22.02 2.32 22.83
C GLN A 243 -20.55 2.70 22.67
N PRO A 244 -19.79 2.69 23.77
CA PRO A 244 -18.34 2.81 23.71
C PRO A 244 -17.76 1.60 22.97
N TRP A 245 -16.66 1.79 22.35
CA TRP A 245 -15.85 0.88 21.56
C TRP A 245 -15.38 -0.31 22.35
N ASP A 246 -16.21 -1.30 22.59
CA ASP A 246 -15.76 -2.54 23.17
C ASP A 246 -15.65 -3.63 22.12
N SER A 247 -14.40 -4.02 21.99
CA SER A 247 -14.06 -5.32 21.49
C SER A 247 -14.21 -6.35 22.60
N ALA A 248 -14.88 -7.44 22.25
CA ALA A 248 -14.65 -8.78 22.74
C ALA A 248 -15.24 -9.23 24.08
N ASP A 249 -15.97 -10.32 23.89
CA ASP A 249 -16.04 -11.53 24.72
C ASP A 249 -16.70 -11.45 26.09
N THR A 250 -17.85 -12.09 26.23
CA THR A 250 -17.89 -13.43 26.86
C THR A 250 -19.32 -13.96 27.07
N GLU A 251 -19.47 -15.18 26.62
CA GLU A 251 -20.23 -16.33 27.15
C GLU A 251 -21.64 -16.19 27.75
N ALA A 252 -22.44 -16.97 27.14
CA ALA A 252 -23.61 -17.75 27.56
C ALA A 252 -23.96 -17.84 29.05
N GLY A 253 -25.23 -17.61 29.36
CA GLY A 253 -25.81 -17.96 30.65
C GLY A 253 -27.34 -17.90 30.70
N THR A 254 -27.94 -19.00 30.35
CA THR A 254 -29.13 -19.61 30.97
C THR A 254 -30.44 -18.83 31.05
N GLN A 255 -31.38 -19.26 30.26
CA GLN A 255 -32.83 -19.01 30.35
C GLN A 255 -33.41 -19.45 31.70
N THR A 256 -34.26 -18.62 32.28
CA THR A 256 -35.33 -19.08 33.16
C THR A 256 -36.62 -18.34 32.82
N THR A 257 -37.54 -19.12 32.32
CA THR A 257 -38.95 -18.76 32.09
C THR A 257 -39.71 -18.62 33.43
N THR A 258 -40.48 -17.55 33.61
CA THR A 258 -41.62 -17.53 34.52
C THR A 258 -42.78 -16.76 33.93
N GLU A 259 -43.91 -17.43 33.78
CA GLU A 259 -45.16 -16.89 33.32
C GLU A 259 -45.83 -15.94 34.36
N PRO A 260 -46.68 -15.01 33.92
CA PRO A 260 -47.35 -14.07 34.84
C PRO A 260 -48.66 -14.66 35.37
N SER A 261 -48.82 -14.62 36.66
CA SER A 261 -50.10 -14.86 37.32
C SER A 261 -50.89 -13.56 37.48
N GLU A 262 -52.15 -13.55 37.05
CA GLU A 262 -53.14 -12.50 37.24
C GLU A 262 -53.48 -12.34 38.74
N ALA A 263 -53.44 -11.11 39.24
CA ALA A 263 -54.17 -10.73 40.43
C ALA A 263 -54.69 -9.29 40.29
N ASN A 264 -56.00 -9.19 40.13
CA ASN A 264 -56.78 -7.96 40.24
C ASN A 264 -56.64 -7.32 41.61
N THR A 265 -56.24 -6.06 41.67
CA THR A 265 -56.62 -5.15 42.74
C THR A 265 -56.65 -3.71 42.22
N ASP A 266 -57.84 -3.11 42.27
CA ASP A 266 -58.09 -1.69 42.10
C ASP A 266 -57.22 -0.86 43.01
N THR A 267 -56.24 -0.15 42.40
CA THR A 267 -55.61 1.01 43.01
C THR A 267 -55.35 2.02 41.91
N ARG A 268 -55.91 3.22 42.05
CA ARG A 268 -55.67 4.38 41.18
C ARG A 268 -54.19 4.54 40.97
N PRO A 269 -53.70 4.78 39.75
CA PRO A 269 -52.27 5.05 39.50
C PRO A 269 -51.95 6.41 40.11
N THR A 270 -51.14 6.41 41.13
CA THR A 270 -50.31 7.53 41.48
C THR A 270 -49.38 7.72 40.30
N GLN A 271 -49.48 8.84 39.58
CA GLN A 271 -48.52 9.22 38.54
C GLN A 271 -47.13 9.23 39.21
N GLY A 272 -46.38 8.18 38.97
CA GLY A 272 -44.94 8.19 39.24
C GLY A 272 -44.31 9.32 38.44
N LYS A 273 -43.69 10.25 39.10
CA LYS A 273 -42.89 11.29 38.45
C LYS A 273 -41.88 10.60 37.56
N GLN A 274 -42.00 10.71 36.24
CA GLN A 274 -40.97 10.31 35.30
C GLN A 274 -39.83 11.26 35.53
N GLU A 275 -38.62 10.75 35.91
CA GLU A 275 -37.41 11.53 35.90
C GLU A 275 -37.17 12.03 34.48
N PRO A 276 -36.78 13.32 34.30
CA PRO A 276 -36.51 13.86 32.98
C PRO A 276 -35.30 13.16 32.38
N ASN A 277 -35.36 12.90 31.09
CA ASN A 277 -34.23 12.37 30.34
C ASN A 277 -33.23 13.51 30.13
N PHE A 278 -32.20 13.58 30.97
CA PHE A 278 -31.13 14.57 30.82
C PHE A 278 -30.15 14.08 29.75
N GLU A 279 -30.35 14.48 28.49
CA GLU A 279 -29.45 14.25 27.37
C GLU A 279 -29.12 15.58 26.67
N ALA A 280 -27.92 15.71 26.12
CA ALA A 280 -27.55 16.87 25.33
C ALA A 280 -28.17 16.78 23.92
N GLU A 281 -29.31 17.46 23.70
CA GLU A 281 -30.03 17.48 22.40
C GLU A 281 -29.14 18.00 21.25
N THR A 282 -28.34 19.02 21.49
CA THR A 282 -27.49 19.64 20.48
C THR A 282 -26.32 18.74 20.09
N ASP A 283 -25.81 17.88 20.98
CA ASP A 283 -24.81 16.87 20.68
C ASP A 283 -25.39 15.75 19.81
N ASN A 284 -26.56 15.23 20.20
CA ASN A 284 -27.29 14.25 19.40
C ASN A 284 -27.63 14.78 17.99
N THR A 285 -28.09 16.03 17.88
CA THR A 285 -28.36 16.70 16.60
C THR A 285 -27.07 16.82 15.75
N PHE A 286 -25.96 17.16 16.38
CA PHE A 286 -24.66 17.24 15.68
C PHE A 286 -24.26 15.87 15.10
N ILE A 287 -24.33 14.81 15.90
CA ILE A 287 -24.01 13.45 15.46
C ILE A 287 -24.92 13.00 14.31
N GLU A 288 -26.23 13.23 14.41
CA GLU A 288 -27.18 12.87 13.35
C GLU A 288 -26.92 13.61 12.03
N LYS A 289 -26.69 14.91 12.11
CA LYS A 289 -26.42 15.75 10.94
C LYS A 289 -25.07 15.43 10.28
N VAL A 290 -24.06 15.07 11.05
CA VAL A 290 -22.77 14.59 10.50
C VAL A 290 -22.96 13.29 9.72
N LYS A 291 -23.87 12.40 10.16
CA LYS A 291 -24.23 11.19 9.42
C LYS A 291 -24.87 11.49 8.05
N GLU A 292 -25.62 12.58 7.91
CA GLU A 292 -26.21 12.99 6.62
C GLU A 292 -25.10 13.36 5.58
N TYR A 293 -23.93 13.79 6.01
CA TYR A 293 -22.81 14.05 5.11
C TYR A 293 -22.13 12.78 4.59
N VAL A 294 -22.39 11.63 5.24
CA VAL A 294 -21.76 10.35 4.89
C VAL A 294 -22.26 9.83 3.55
N LYS A 295 -21.36 9.31 2.76
CA LYS A 295 -21.67 8.68 1.47
C LYS A 295 -22.49 7.40 1.63
N HIS A 296 -23.75 7.41 1.23
CA HIS A 296 -24.65 6.26 1.20
C HIS A 296 -24.62 5.56 -0.16
N GLY A 297 -23.56 5.02 -0.61
CA GLY A 297 -23.50 4.30 -1.89
C GLY A 297 -22.08 3.96 -2.33
N GLY A 298 -21.90 2.93 -3.17
CA GLY A 298 -20.58 2.48 -3.64
C GLY A 298 -20.06 1.26 -2.89
N TYR A 299 -18.87 0.78 -3.24
CA TYR A 299 -18.25 -0.41 -2.62
C TYR A 299 -17.35 -0.02 -1.45
N GLU A 300 -17.26 -0.88 -0.46
CA GLU A 300 -16.29 -0.71 0.63
C GLU A 300 -14.87 -0.79 0.09
N ILE A 301 -14.02 0.12 0.55
CA ILE A 301 -12.60 0.16 0.17
C ILE A 301 -11.83 -0.76 1.11
N GLU A 302 -11.05 -1.67 0.53
CA GLU A 302 -10.17 -2.57 1.27
C GLU A 302 -8.73 -2.07 1.16
N TYR A 303 -8.14 -1.65 2.28
CA TYR A 303 -6.75 -1.21 2.31
C TYR A 303 -5.82 -2.39 2.46
N VAL A 304 -4.85 -2.48 1.55
CA VAL A 304 -3.85 -3.54 1.54
C VAL A 304 -2.47 -2.94 1.77
N GLU A 305 -1.66 -3.60 2.58
CA GLU A 305 -0.33 -3.15 2.97
C GLU A 305 0.75 -4.19 2.64
N ILE A 306 1.97 -3.72 2.48
CA ILE A 306 3.14 -4.60 2.32
C ILE A 306 3.53 -5.15 3.69
N PRO A 307 3.49 -6.48 3.90
CA PRO A 307 3.81 -7.09 5.18
C PRO A 307 5.29 -6.94 5.52
N LYS A 308 5.58 -6.92 6.81
CA LYS A 308 6.96 -7.03 7.30
C LYS A 308 7.36 -8.50 7.33
N ILE A 309 8.35 -8.86 6.52
CA ILE A 309 8.91 -10.21 6.51
C ILE A 309 9.94 -10.33 7.63
N ASN A 310 9.62 -11.12 8.65
CA ASN A 310 10.50 -11.28 9.83
C ASN A 310 11.73 -12.13 9.54
N THR A 311 11.58 -13.18 8.72
CA THR A 311 12.64 -14.16 8.43
C THR A 311 12.83 -14.29 6.92
N LEU A 312 13.75 -13.51 6.35
CA LEU A 312 14.02 -13.55 4.91
C LEU A 312 14.54 -14.90 4.42
N SER A 313 15.23 -15.67 5.26
CA SER A 313 15.72 -17.02 4.94
C SER A 313 14.59 -18.01 4.63
N ASP A 314 13.34 -17.72 5.02
CA ASP A 314 12.20 -18.59 4.69
C ASP A 314 11.68 -18.35 3.27
N VAL A 315 11.97 -17.19 2.72
CA VAL A 315 11.51 -16.77 1.38
C VAL A 315 12.64 -16.78 0.36
N ILE A 316 13.88 -16.50 0.79
CA ILE A 316 15.05 -16.44 -0.09
C ILE A 316 15.88 -17.72 0.09
N ILE A 317 16.13 -18.39 -1.02
CA ILE A 317 17.07 -19.50 -1.08
C ILE A 317 18.44 -18.93 -1.42
N SER A 318 19.40 -19.07 -0.52
CA SER A 318 20.71 -18.45 -0.67
C SER A 318 21.52 -19.01 -1.86
N GLU A 319 22.41 -18.21 -2.45
CA GLU A 319 23.32 -18.64 -3.52
C GLU A 319 24.01 -19.96 -3.14
N LYS A 320 24.47 -20.10 -1.89
CA LYS A 320 25.15 -21.31 -1.42
C LYS A 320 24.27 -22.56 -1.57
N GLU A 321 23.03 -22.49 -1.09
CA GLU A 321 22.07 -23.62 -1.18
C GLU A 321 21.71 -23.94 -2.64
N VAL A 322 21.53 -22.89 -3.46
CA VAL A 322 21.28 -23.02 -4.90
C VAL A 322 22.44 -23.76 -5.58
N GLN A 323 23.68 -23.34 -5.32
CA GLN A 323 24.86 -23.91 -5.96
C GLN A 323 25.13 -25.33 -5.45
N GLU A 324 24.93 -25.62 -4.17
CA GLU A 324 25.05 -26.98 -3.61
C GLU A 324 24.05 -27.95 -4.27
N GLU A 325 22.83 -27.52 -4.53
CA GLU A 325 21.83 -28.33 -5.24
C GLU A 325 22.21 -28.57 -6.70
N LEU A 326 22.68 -27.52 -7.40
CA LEU A 326 23.12 -27.62 -8.79
C LEU A 326 24.36 -28.48 -8.93
N ASP A 327 25.34 -28.34 -8.05
CA ASP A 327 26.56 -29.18 -8.04
C ASP A 327 26.20 -30.66 -7.81
N THR A 328 25.33 -30.91 -6.85
CA THR A 328 24.86 -32.29 -6.57
C THR A 328 24.12 -32.88 -7.78
N TRP A 329 23.24 -32.05 -8.44
CA TRP A 329 22.50 -32.51 -9.59
C TRP A 329 23.40 -32.79 -10.78
N PHE A 330 24.25 -31.88 -11.19
CA PHE A 330 25.09 -32.01 -12.38
C PHE A 330 26.26 -32.97 -12.21
N LYS A 331 26.64 -33.34 -10.96
CA LYS A 331 27.68 -34.33 -10.72
C LYS A 331 27.20 -35.76 -10.96
N ASP A 332 26.02 -36.06 -10.42
CA ASP A 332 25.56 -37.45 -10.35
C ASP A 332 24.23 -37.62 -11.13
N PHE A 333 23.63 -36.56 -11.70
CA PHE A 333 22.26 -36.50 -12.25
C PHE A 333 21.21 -37.18 -11.38
N ARG A 334 21.54 -37.44 -10.12
CA ARG A 334 20.76 -38.25 -9.15
C ARG A 334 19.88 -39.27 -9.84
N LEU A 335 20.50 -40.30 -10.36
CA LEU A 335 19.90 -41.43 -11.10
C LEU A 335 18.55 -41.86 -10.56
N ASP A 336 18.40 -41.87 -9.23
CA ASP A 336 17.16 -42.24 -8.55
C ASP A 336 15.93 -41.42 -8.99
N ARG A 337 16.10 -40.19 -9.47
CA ARG A 337 14.99 -39.33 -9.88
C ARG A 337 14.76 -39.32 -11.38
N LEU A 338 15.80 -39.43 -12.18
CA LEU A 338 15.67 -39.56 -13.64
C LEU A 338 15.03 -40.89 -14.05
N VAL A 339 15.24 -41.92 -13.25
CA VAL A 339 14.85 -43.30 -13.56
C VAL A 339 13.51 -43.68 -12.95
N LYS A 340 13.15 -43.19 -11.75
CA LYS A 340 11.90 -43.56 -11.05
C LYS A 340 10.60 -43.04 -11.71
N SER A 341 10.67 -42.31 -12.78
CA SER A 341 9.48 -41.93 -13.54
C SER A 341 8.90 -43.06 -14.42
N SER A 342 9.59 -44.19 -14.53
CA SER A 342 9.14 -45.32 -15.33
C SER A 342 9.20 -46.61 -14.48
N TRP A 343 8.05 -47.15 -14.14
CA TRP A 343 7.89 -48.46 -13.50
C TRP A 343 8.49 -49.53 -14.44
N ASN A 344 9.54 -50.23 -13.99
CA ASN A 344 10.30 -51.24 -14.73
C ASN A 344 11.32 -50.74 -15.78
N CYS A 345 12.29 -49.92 -15.41
CA CYS A 345 13.46 -49.72 -16.24
C CYS A 345 14.54 -50.78 -15.95
N ASP A 346 15.09 -51.36 -17.03
CA ASP A 346 16.24 -52.24 -16.99
C ASP A 346 17.51 -51.42 -16.70
N GLU A 347 18.46 -51.95 -15.93
CA GLU A 347 19.73 -51.31 -15.53
C GLU A 347 20.54 -50.82 -16.77
N ASN A 348 20.41 -51.48 -17.91
CA ASN A 348 21.01 -51.03 -19.17
C ASN A 348 20.43 -49.73 -19.68
N VAL A 349 19.11 -49.52 -19.59
CA VAL A 349 18.42 -48.28 -20.00
C VAL A 349 18.79 -47.14 -19.07
N GLU A 350 19.01 -47.40 -17.79
CA GLU A 350 19.48 -46.39 -16.83
C GLU A 350 20.88 -45.90 -17.19
N ASN A 351 21.80 -46.80 -17.51
CA ASN A 351 23.16 -46.48 -17.90
C ASN A 351 23.23 -45.71 -19.23
N GLU A 352 22.39 -46.08 -20.20
CA GLU A 352 22.28 -45.35 -21.48
C GLU A 352 21.80 -43.89 -21.25
N ARG A 353 20.75 -43.69 -20.45
CA ARG A 353 20.22 -42.33 -20.11
C ARG A 353 21.24 -41.49 -19.35
N LEU A 354 21.99 -42.09 -18.42
CA LEU A 354 23.04 -41.38 -17.71
C LEU A 354 24.16 -40.97 -18.68
N THR A 355 24.58 -41.86 -19.56
CA THR A 355 25.61 -41.58 -20.57
C THR A 355 25.17 -40.45 -21.48
N GLU A 356 23.93 -40.48 -21.98
CA GLU A 356 23.34 -39.40 -22.78
C GLU A 356 23.29 -38.08 -22.01
N ALA A 357 22.91 -38.08 -20.73
CA ALA A 357 22.87 -36.89 -19.90
C ALA A 357 24.26 -36.27 -19.69
N LEU A 358 25.29 -37.12 -19.48
CA LEU A 358 26.68 -36.68 -19.30
C LEU A 358 27.26 -36.11 -20.63
N GLU A 359 26.98 -36.73 -21.76
CA GLU A 359 27.37 -36.22 -23.08
C GLU A 359 26.67 -34.86 -23.36
N THR A 360 25.41 -34.79 -23.02
CA THR A 360 24.63 -33.53 -23.17
C THR A 360 25.18 -32.41 -22.27
N LEU A 361 25.61 -32.77 -21.04
CA LEU A 361 26.27 -31.81 -20.14
C LEU A 361 27.62 -31.31 -20.73
N ALA A 362 28.41 -32.21 -21.32
CA ALA A 362 29.65 -31.85 -21.98
C ALA A 362 29.41 -30.91 -23.17
N MET A 363 28.34 -31.12 -23.95
CA MET A 363 27.92 -30.23 -25.01
C MET A 363 27.52 -28.85 -24.47
N ALA A 364 26.75 -28.81 -23.36
CA ALA A 364 26.37 -27.56 -22.70
C ALA A 364 27.58 -26.77 -22.20
N ASP A 365 28.59 -27.45 -21.65
CA ASP A 365 29.83 -26.82 -21.22
C ASP A 365 30.65 -26.24 -22.38
N LYS A 366 30.72 -26.94 -23.51
CA LYS A 366 31.36 -26.45 -24.74
C LYS A 366 30.65 -25.21 -25.27
N GLU A 367 29.32 -25.19 -25.21
CA GLU A 367 28.55 -24.02 -25.60
C GLU A 367 28.76 -22.84 -24.64
N PHE A 368 28.80 -23.08 -23.33
CA PHE A 368 29.15 -22.05 -22.36
C PHE A 368 30.55 -21.44 -22.64
N ASP A 369 31.56 -22.28 -22.86
CA ASP A 369 32.90 -21.79 -23.15
C ASP A 369 32.97 -21.00 -24.44
N THR A 370 32.19 -21.37 -25.46
CA THR A 370 32.04 -20.63 -26.72
C THR A 370 31.36 -19.29 -26.49
N PHE A 371 30.25 -19.28 -25.78
CA PHE A 371 29.51 -18.08 -25.40
C PHE A 371 30.41 -17.13 -24.59
N ARG A 372 31.13 -17.65 -23.60
CA ARG A 372 32.09 -16.87 -22.79
C ARG A 372 33.14 -16.18 -23.66
N LYS A 373 33.76 -16.91 -24.59
CA LYS A 373 34.78 -16.33 -25.54
C LYS A 373 34.17 -15.22 -26.40
N GLN A 374 32.94 -15.42 -26.88
CA GLN A 374 32.22 -14.43 -27.70
C GLN A 374 31.80 -13.19 -26.93
N SER A 375 31.44 -13.31 -25.66
CA SER A 375 30.94 -12.20 -24.82
C SER A 375 32.07 -11.35 -24.24
N GLN A 376 33.27 -11.87 -24.03
CA GLN A 376 34.39 -11.13 -23.40
C GLN A 376 34.77 -9.81 -24.11
N PRO A 377 34.85 -9.71 -25.45
CA PRO A 377 35.10 -8.46 -26.14
C PRO A 377 34.03 -7.40 -25.88
N GLU A 378 32.77 -7.79 -25.83
CA GLU A 378 31.64 -6.89 -25.55
C GLU A 378 31.71 -6.36 -24.11
N VAL A 379 31.95 -7.23 -23.16
CA VAL A 379 32.13 -6.87 -21.74
C VAL A 379 33.31 -5.92 -21.58
N ASN A 380 34.46 -6.20 -22.21
CA ASN A 380 35.65 -5.32 -22.13
C ASN A 380 35.38 -3.92 -22.71
N TYR A 381 34.63 -3.85 -23.79
CA TYR A 381 34.22 -2.55 -24.35
C TYR A 381 33.36 -1.75 -23.39
N LEU A 382 32.37 -2.40 -22.75
CA LEU A 382 31.49 -1.77 -21.78
C LEU A 382 32.26 -1.26 -20.55
N VAL A 383 33.21 -2.05 -20.05
CA VAL A 383 34.07 -1.62 -18.98
C VAL A 383 34.83 -0.33 -19.37
N LYS A 384 35.43 -0.29 -20.56
CA LYS A 384 36.11 0.93 -21.04
C LYS A 384 35.17 2.14 -21.17
N GLU A 385 33.98 1.93 -21.72
CA GLU A 385 32.97 2.99 -21.85
C GLU A 385 32.49 3.50 -20.48
N PHE A 386 32.26 2.58 -19.54
CA PHE A 386 31.88 2.92 -18.17
C PHE A 386 32.96 3.72 -17.43
N GLU A 387 34.22 3.28 -17.48
CA GLU A 387 35.31 3.97 -16.85
C GLU A 387 35.53 5.36 -17.44
N MET A 388 35.40 5.51 -18.77
CA MET A 388 35.47 6.83 -19.42
C MET A 388 34.38 7.76 -18.94
N ARG A 389 33.13 7.25 -18.79
CA ARG A 389 31.98 8.03 -18.30
C ARG A 389 32.17 8.38 -16.83
N LYS A 390 32.60 7.42 -16.00
CA LYS A 390 32.88 7.63 -14.58
C LYS A 390 33.92 8.72 -14.41
N SER A 391 35.01 8.68 -15.18
CA SER A 391 36.07 9.71 -15.17
C SER A 391 35.53 11.06 -15.65
N ALA A 392 34.72 11.10 -16.72
CA ALA A 392 34.14 12.34 -17.22
C ALA A 392 33.17 12.96 -16.19
N ALA A 393 32.35 12.14 -15.55
CA ALA A 393 31.41 12.59 -14.50
C ALA A 393 32.17 13.06 -13.24
N ALA A 394 33.28 12.42 -12.86
CA ALA A 394 34.13 12.86 -11.78
C ALA A 394 34.78 14.22 -12.10
N TYR A 395 35.28 14.39 -13.33
CA TYR A 395 35.82 15.68 -13.80
C TYR A 395 34.76 16.78 -13.83
N ALA A 396 33.53 16.49 -14.25
CA ALA A 396 32.44 17.46 -14.27
C ALA A 396 32.04 17.93 -12.85
N ARG A 397 32.24 17.08 -11.84
CA ARG A 397 31.99 17.39 -10.42
C ARG A 397 33.20 17.92 -9.68
N ALA A 398 34.34 17.98 -10.35
CA ALA A 398 35.59 18.43 -9.74
C ALA A 398 35.52 19.88 -9.27
N GLY A 399 35.68 20.10 -7.99
CA GLY A 399 35.77 21.42 -7.39
C GLY A 399 37.26 21.89 -7.38
N VAL A 400 37.50 23.12 -7.80
CA VAL A 400 38.83 23.72 -7.67
C VAL A 400 38.87 24.53 -6.38
N SER A 401 39.63 24.06 -5.40
CA SER A 401 39.85 24.78 -4.15
C SER A 401 41.25 25.39 -4.08
N ARG A 402 41.37 26.53 -3.38
CA ARG A 402 42.66 27.15 -3.12
C ARG A 402 43.34 26.42 -1.97
N THR A 403 44.63 26.09 -2.13
CA THR A 403 45.36 25.30 -1.12
C THR A 403 45.90 26.12 0.07
N GLY A 404 45.75 27.43 0.06
CA GLY A 404 46.46 28.32 1.01
C GLY A 404 47.94 28.46 0.77
N VAL A 405 48.54 27.69 -0.15
CA VAL A 405 49.99 27.78 -0.52
C VAL A 405 50.13 28.71 -1.70
N LEU A 406 51.01 29.71 -1.58
CA LEU A 406 51.33 30.68 -2.65
C LEU A 406 51.97 29.98 -3.86
N ASN A 407 51.52 30.36 -5.05
CA ASN A 407 52.13 29.93 -6.30
C ASN A 407 53.24 30.88 -6.68
N THR A 408 54.47 30.52 -6.35
CA THR A 408 55.64 31.35 -6.57
C THR A 408 55.86 31.73 -8.04
N LYS A 409 55.33 30.95 -9.00
CA LYS A 409 55.49 31.24 -10.44
C LYS A 409 54.66 32.44 -10.89
N ILE A 410 53.55 32.75 -10.22
CA ILE A 410 52.66 33.88 -10.57
C ILE A 410 52.66 34.97 -9.50
N LEU A 411 53.53 34.85 -8.48
CA LEU A 411 53.60 35.80 -7.38
C LEU A 411 53.92 37.23 -7.84
N HIS A 412 54.63 37.39 -8.94
CA HIS A 412 54.93 38.69 -9.53
C HIS A 412 53.71 39.46 -10.04
N GLN A 413 52.56 38.75 -10.20
CA GLN A 413 51.27 39.32 -10.66
C GLN A 413 50.40 39.82 -9.51
N TYR A 414 50.91 39.92 -8.28
CA TYR A 414 50.12 40.23 -7.08
C TYR A 414 49.34 41.54 -7.12
N LYS A 415 49.71 42.48 -7.99
CA LYS A 415 49.04 43.77 -8.12
C LYS A 415 47.73 43.73 -8.95
N TYR A 416 47.53 42.70 -9.78
CA TYR A 416 46.42 42.59 -10.73
C TYR A 416 45.82 41.22 -10.84
N ASN A 417 46.30 40.26 -10.07
CA ASN A 417 45.78 38.91 -10.03
C ASN A 417 45.53 38.50 -8.58
N GLU A 418 44.27 38.29 -8.24
CA GLU A 418 43.84 37.86 -6.89
C GLU A 418 44.06 36.35 -6.65
N ASP A 419 44.26 35.56 -7.71
CA ASP A 419 44.43 34.12 -7.66
C ASP A 419 45.87 33.69 -7.51
N LEU A 420 46.52 34.12 -6.43
CA LEU A 420 47.94 33.84 -6.16
C LEU A 420 48.24 32.50 -5.49
N PHE A 421 47.21 31.76 -5.12
CA PHE A 421 47.33 30.46 -4.45
C PHE A 421 47.34 29.31 -5.44
N LYS A 422 48.09 28.25 -5.10
CA LYS A 422 48.02 26.98 -5.84
C LYS A 422 46.61 26.42 -5.71
N LYS A 423 46.08 25.95 -6.82
CA LYS A 423 44.76 25.31 -6.88
C LYS A 423 44.91 23.80 -6.84
N VAL A 424 44.11 23.13 -6.03
CA VAL A 424 43.97 21.66 -6.01
C VAL A 424 42.59 21.34 -6.51
N THR A 425 42.53 20.45 -7.48
CA THR A 425 41.27 19.88 -7.95
C THR A 425 40.92 18.72 -7.04
N THR A 426 39.92 18.89 -6.22
CA THR A 426 39.34 17.83 -5.42
C THR A 426 38.25 17.14 -6.22
N LEU A 427 38.42 15.85 -6.46
CA LEU A 427 37.40 15.01 -7.06
C LEU A 427 36.54 14.49 -5.92
N PRO A 428 35.24 14.88 -5.84
CA PRO A 428 34.34 14.30 -4.85
C PRO A 428 34.19 12.82 -5.14
N ASP A 429 34.11 12.02 -4.08
CA ASP A 429 33.83 10.59 -4.19
C ASP A 429 32.52 10.39 -4.95
N GLY A 430 32.52 9.49 -5.91
CA GLY A 430 31.34 9.10 -6.67
C GLY A 430 30.41 8.31 -5.78
N LYS A 431 29.09 8.46 -5.98
CA LYS A 431 28.11 7.62 -5.31
C LYS A 431 28.35 6.16 -5.69
N ASN A 432 28.41 5.29 -4.68
CA ASN A 432 28.54 3.85 -4.91
C ASN A 432 27.21 3.29 -5.42
N HIS A 433 27.27 2.55 -6.51
CA HIS A 433 26.12 1.92 -7.13
C HIS A 433 26.12 0.41 -6.86
N GLY A 434 24.94 -0.15 -6.57
CA GLY A 434 24.70 -1.57 -6.49
C GLY A 434 23.63 -2.00 -7.49
N MET A 435 23.63 -3.29 -7.83
CA MET A 435 22.69 -3.84 -8.80
C MET A 435 21.95 -5.04 -8.31
N MET A 436 20.67 -5.09 -8.63
CA MET A 436 19.85 -6.28 -8.47
C MET A 436 19.22 -6.64 -9.83
N PHE A 437 19.32 -7.89 -10.20
CA PHE A 437 18.65 -8.44 -11.35
C PHE A 437 17.56 -9.38 -10.87
N VAL A 438 16.35 -9.21 -11.37
CA VAL A 438 15.21 -10.08 -11.11
C VAL A 438 14.79 -10.72 -12.41
N LEU A 439 14.94 -12.04 -12.50
CA LEU A 439 14.59 -12.81 -13.67
C LEU A 439 13.23 -13.47 -13.49
N ASP A 440 12.48 -13.40 -14.55
CA ASP A 440 11.27 -14.18 -14.73
C ASP A 440 11.62 -15.65 -14.97
N TRP A 441 11.13 -16.52 -14.07
CA TRP A 441 11.31 -17.97 -14.16
C TRP A 441 9.96 -18.67 -14.37
N SER A 442 9.14 -18.06 -15.22
CA SER A 442 7.79 -18.56 -15.57
C SER A 442 7.79 -19.45 -16.81
N GLY A 443 6.69 -20.18 -17.00
CA GLY A 443 6.51 -21.07 -18.13
C GLY A 443 6.53 -20.36 -19.49
N SER A 444 6.09 -19.10 -19.56
CA SER A 444 6.11 -18.26 -20.77
C SER A 444 7.53 -17.96 -21.25
N MET A 445 8.48 -17.84 -20.31
CA MET A 445 9.89 -17.58 -20.61
C MET A 445 10.62 -18.74 -21.28
N ASN A 446 10.01 -19.92 -21.40
CA ASN A 446 10.64 -21.16 -21.88
C ASN A 446 11.55 -20.97 -23.10
N HIS A 447 11.09 -20.23 -24.11
CA HIS A 447 11.84 -19.98 -25.37
C HIS A 447 12.87 -18.85 -25.26
N ASN A 448 12.73 -17.96 -24.27
CA ASN A 448 13.55 -16.77 -24.11
C ASN A 448 14.56 -16.88 -22.95
N LEU A 449 14.42 -17.89 -22.12
CA LEU A 449 15.15 -18.02 -20.85
C LEU A 449 16.66 -18.07 -21.04
N LEU A 450 17.16 -18.90 -21.97
CA LEU A 450 18.59 -19.03 -22.22
C LEU A 450 19.22 -17.70 -22.71
N ASP A 451 18.53 -16.99 -23.58
CA ASP A 451 19.02 -15.69 -24.09
C ASP A 451 19.02 -14.64 -22.98
N THR A 452 18.02 -14.65 -22.11
CA THR A 452 17.97 -13.80 -20.91
C THR A 452 19.12 -14.14 -19.94
N VAL A 453 19.37 -15.41 -19.69
CA VAL A 453 20.50 -15.89 -18.87
C VAL A 453 21.84 -15.45 -19.47
N LYS A 454 22.04 -15.58 -20.79
CA LYS A 454 23.26 -15.10 -21.49
C LYS A 454 23.47 -13.60 -21.30
N GLN A 455 22.39 -12.81 -21.34
CA GLN A 455 22.46 -11.36 -21.10
C GLN A 455 22.88 -11.04 -19.66
N VAL A 456 22.25 -11.71 -18.67
CA VAL A 456 22.58 -11.53 -17.26
C VAL A 456 24.01 -11.99 -16.95
N CYS A 457 24.48 -13.09 -17.55
CA CYS A 457 25.88 -13.51 -17.44
C CYS A 457 26.86 -12.42 -17.93
N SER A 458 26.55 -11.79 -19.08
CA SER A 458 27.37 -10.70 -19.62
C SER A 458 27.40 -9.48 -18.69
N LEU A 459 26.24 -9.13 -18.09
CA LEU A 459 26.11 -8.06 -17.08
C LEU A 459 26.86 -8.42 -15.79
N ALA A 460 26.78 -9.66 -15.33
CA ALA A 460 27.47 -10.13 -14.14
C ALA A 460 29.00 -10.05 -14.30
N TRP A 461 29.55 -10.48 -15.47
CA TRP A 461 30.98 -10.29 -15.77
C TRP A 461 31.38 -8.81 -15.84
N PHE A 462 30.52 -7.96 -16.42
CA PHE A 462 30.75 -6.52 -16.44
C PHE A 462 30.81 -5.96 -15.00
N CYS A 463 29.76 -6.20 -14.18
CA CYS A 463 29.71 -5.72 -12.80
C CYS A 463 30.92 -6.19 -11.98
N ARG A 464 31.33 -7.44 -12.17
CA ARG A 464 32.51 -8.01 -11.50
C ARG A 464 33.81 -7.28 -11.88
N LYS A 465 34.00 -6.95 -13.18
CA LYS A 465 35.20 -6.23 -13.67
C LYS A 465 35.22 -4.79 -13.17
N VAL A 466 34.11 -4.11 -13.08
CA VAL A 466 34.05 -2.71 -12.58
C VAL A 466 33.81 -2.62 -11.07
N GLN A 467 33.82 -3.77 -10.37
CA GLN A 467 33.67 -3.87 -8.92
C GLN A 467 32.34 -3.28 -8.40
N ILE A 468 31.26 -3.38 -9.17
CA ILE A 468 29.91 -3.04 -8.73
C ILE A 468 29.31 -4.25 -8.01
N PRO A 469 28.92 -4.15 -6.73
CA PRO A 469 28.23 -5.24 -6.05
C PRO A 469 26.88 -5.53 -6.70
N PHE A 470 26.56 -6.80 -6.88
CA PHE A 470 25.32 -7.22 -7.49
C PHE A 470 24.79 -8.54 -6.90
N LYS A 471 23.47 -8.74 -7.07
CA LYS A 471 22.76 -10.01 -6.81
C LYS A 471 21.82 -10.29 -7.97
N VAL A 472 21.70 -11.56 -8.31
CA VAL A 472 20.77 -12.06 -9.34
C VAL A 472 19.75 -12.96 -8.68
N TYR A 473 18.50 -12.58 -8.76
CA TYR A 473 17.37 -13.34 -8.24
C TYR A 473 16.53 -13.89 -9.37
N ALA A 474 15.93 -15.06 -9.16
CA ALA A 474 14.81 -15.55 -9.95
C ALA A 474 13.68 -15.90 -9.00
N PHE A 475 12.44 -15.57 -9.36
CA PHE A 475 11.30 -16.02 -8.57
C PHE A 475 10.89 -17.44 -8.97
N SER A 476 10.39 -18.19 -8.00
CA SER A 476 9.98 -19.58 -8.19
C SER A 476 8.79 -19.92 -7.31
N ASN A 477 8.01 -20.90 -7.71
CA ASN A 477 6.88 -21.42 -6.92
C ASN A 477 7.20 -22.77 -6.26
N TYR A 478 8.46 -23.17 -6.22
CA TYR A 478 8.90 -24.47 -5.69
C TYR A 478 9.46 -24.41 -4.26
N ARG A 479 9.04 -23.45 -3.46
CA ARG A 479 9.52 -23.23 -2.08
C ARG A 479 9.48 -24.49 -1.21
N GLN A 480 8.38 -25.24 -1.27
CA GLN A 480 8.22 -26.48 -0.51
C GLN A 480 9.29 -27.54 -0.88
N SER A 481 9.70 -27.59 -2.15
CA SER A 481 10.76 -28.49 -2.62
C SER A 481 12.13 -28.16 -2.00
N TRP A 482 12.31 -26.93 -1.49
CA TRP A 482 13.51 -26.51 -0.76
C TRP A 482 13.43 -26.79 0.74
N GLY A 483 12.39 -27.51 1.21
CA GLY A 483 12.22 -27.86 2.60
C GLY A 483 11.87 -26.68 3.52
N ARG A 484 11.43 -25.57 2.94
CA ARG A 484 10.98 -24.39 3.71
C ARG A 484 9.57 -24.64 4.24
N LYS A 485 9.37 -24.37 5.51
CA LYS A 485 8.05 -24.37 6.16
C LYS A 485 7.21 -23.21 5.62
N GLU A 486 5.93 -23.22 5.91
CA GLU A 486 5.05 -22.08 5.60
C GLU A 486 5.65 -20.78 6.14
N VAL A 487 5.53 -19.71 5.36
CA VAL A 487 5.99 -18.38 5.83
C VAL A 487 5.09 -17.99 6.98
N VAL A 488 5.64 -17.92 8.15
CA VAL A 488 5.02 -17.24 9.27
C VAL A 488 5.26 -15.73 9.07
N VAL A 489 4.58 -15.17 8.08
CA VAL A 489 4.23 -13.76 8.15
C VAL A 489 3.13 -13.72 9.20
N GLU A 490 3.24 -12.90 10.22
CA GLU A 490 2.07 -12.58 11.04
C GLU A 490 0.96 -12.19 10.07
N GLN A 491 -0.02 -13.09 9.92
CA GLN A 491 -1.16 -12.86 9.04
C GLN A 491 -2.00 -11.77 9.70
N LYS A 492 -1.85 -10.54 9.22
CA LYS A 492 -2.66 -9.42 9.68
C LYS A 492 -3.69 -9.10 8.61
N MET A 493 -4.85 -8.69 9.05
CA MET A 493 -5.88 -8.16 8.16
C MET A 493 -5.31 -7.07 7.26
N GLY A 494 -5.52 -7.20 5.96
CA GLY A 494 -5.05 -6.26 4.96
C GLY A 494 -3.61 -6.46 4.49
N ASP A 495 -2.84 -7.40 5.02
CA ASP A 495 -1.50 -7.68 4.51
C ASP A 495 -1.55 -8.46 3.19
N VAL A 496 -0.62 -8.14 2.29
CA VAL A 496 -0.40 -8.93 1.07
C VAL A 496 -0.03 -10.36 1.46
N ASP A 497 -0.74 -11.32 0.87
CA ASP A 497 -0.45 -12.74 1.06
C ASP A 497 0.67 -13.19 0.12
N LEU A 498 1.73 -13.74 0.67
CA LEU A 498 2.78 -14.39 -0.10
C LEU A 498 2.38 -15.85 -0.35
N ASN A 499 2.07 -16.17 -1.62
CA ASN A 499 1.72 -17.53 -2.02
C ASN A 499 2.65 -18.55 -1.35
N GLN A 500 2.09 -19.62 -0.79
CA GLN A 500 2.83 -20.65 -0.03
C GLN A 500 3.97 -21.30 -0.82
N GLY A 501 3.87 -21.34 -2.14
CA GLY A 501 4.92 -21.86 -3.02
C GLY A 501 6.00 -20.83 -3.39
N PHE A 502 5.78 -19.54 -3.15
CA PHE A 502 6.68 -18.48 -3.59
C PHE A 502 8.02 -18.48 -2.87
N CYS A 503 9.11 -18.39 -3.62
CA CYS A 503 10.44 -18.09 -3.11
C CYS A 503 11.29 -17.34 -4.15
N LEU A 504 12.31 -16.63 -3.68
CA LEU A 504 13.36 -16.05 -4.51
C LEU A 504 14.61 -16.94 -4.45
N LEU A 505 15.10 -17.36 -5.60
CA LEU A 505 16.36 -18.05 -5.75
C LEU A 505 17.46 -17.02 -5.96
N GLU A 506 18.43 -16.93 -5.06
CA GLU A 506 19.63 -16.13 -5.25
C GLU A 506 20.62 -16.92 -6.11
N LEU A 507 20.62 -16.67 -7.42
CA LEU A 507 21.35 -17.48 -8.41
C LEU A 507 22.83 -17.13 -8.49
N LEU A 508 23.15 -15.83 -8.42
CA LEU A 508 24.53 -15.31 -8.46
C LEU A 508 24.67 -14.10 -7.55
N THR A 509 25.84 -13.97 -6.95
CA THR A 509 26.24 -12.78 -6.20
C THR A 509 27.61 -12.26 -6.62
N SER A 510 27.89 -11.01 -6.31
CA SER A 510 29.23 -10.43 -6.49
C SER A 510 30.24 -10.94 -5.46
N ASN A 511 29.80 -11.69 -4.46
CA ASN A 511 30.66 -12.19 -3.38
C ASN A 511 31.56 -13.36 -3.82
N GLY A 512 32.55 -13.67 -3.02
CA GLY A 512 33.45 -14.79 -3.26
C GLY A 512 34.62 -14.51 -4.24
N ASN A 513 35.46 -15.50 -4.44
CA ASN A 513 36.60 -15.40 -5.33
C ASN A 513 36.23 -15.65 -6.80
N ASN A 514 37.15 -15.34 -7.71
CA ASN A 514 36.91 -15.45 -9.16
C ASN A 514 36.64 -16.90 -9.60
N LYS A 515 37.28 -17.90 -8.96
CA LYS A 515 37.10 -19.31 -9.32
C LYS A 515 35.69 -19.78 -8.96
N THR A 516 35.23 -19.44 -7.77
CA THR A 516 33.85 -19.73 -7.32
C THR A 516 32.82 -19.04 -8.21
N PHE A 517 33.05 -17.77 -8.53
CA PHE A 517 32.17 -17.01 -9.41
C PHE A 517 32.07 -17.62 -10.82
N GLU A 518 33.19 -18.02 -11.41
CA GLU A 518 33.17 -18.67 -12.73
C GLU A 518 32.50 -20.05 -12.71
N HIS A 519 32.57 -20.74 -11.59
CA HIS A 519 31.83 -21.99 -11.39
C HIS A 519 30.33 -21.73 -11.28
N ASN A 520 29.92 -20.79 -10.43
CA ASN A 520 28.52 -20.45 -10.20
C ASN A 520 27.84 -19.93 -11.48
N ILE A 521 28.53 -19.09 -12.27
CA ILE A 521 27.97 -18.57 -13.54
C ILE A 521 27.83 -19.70 -14.59
N ARG A 522 28.71 -20.71 -14.58
CA ARG A 522 28.57 -21.93 -15.42
C ARG A 522 27.32 -22.71 -15.01
N ASN A 523 27.11 -22.94 -13.74
CA ASN A 523 25.92 -23.58 -13.23
C ASN A 523 24.65 -22.80 -13.55
N PHE A 524 24.70 -21.47 -13.43
CA PHE A 524 23.59 -20.61 -13.82
C PHE A 524 23.24 -20.74 -15.33
N PHE A 525 24.26 -20.81 -16.17
CA PHE A 525 24.07 -21.06 -17.59
C PHE A 525 23.46 -22.45 -17.88
N ARG A 526 23.96 -23.50 -17.19
CA ARG A 526 23.43 -24.87 -17.31
C ARG A 526 21.95 -24.95 -16.93
N VAL A 527 21.56 -24.34 -15.81
CA VAL A 527 20.18 -24.36 -15.35
C VAL A 527 19.28 -23.56 -16.28
N GLY A 528 19.74 -22.41 -16.80
CA GLY A 528 19.00 -21.67 -17.82
C GLY A 528 18.79 -22.45 -19.12
N MET A 529 19.76 -23.25 -19.51
CA MET A 529 19.66 -24.14 -20.67
C MET A 529 18.71 -25.30 -20.42
N SER A 530 18.76 -25.89 -19.22
CA SER A 530 17.96 -27.08 -18.87
C SER A 530 16.48 -26.73 -18.61
N ALA A 531 16.19 -25.57 -18.01
CA ALA A 531 14.84 -25.13 -17.70
C ALA A 531 14.10 -24.64 -18.95
N GLY A 532 14.81 -24.04 -19.91
CA GLY A 532 14.26 -23.61 -21.20
C GLY A 532 14.06 -24.78 -22.19
N ASP A 533 13.34 -24.52 -23.29
CA ASP A 533 13.18 -25.49 -24.39
C ASP A 533 14.36 -25.42 -25.38
N TYR A 534 15.57 -25.39 -24.83
CA TYR A 534 16.78 -25.37 -25.65
C TYR A 534 17.22 -26.77 -26.01
N ARG A 535 17.47 -27.00 -27.30
CA ARG A 535 17.91 -28.29 -27.81
C ARG A 535 19.29 -28.18 -28.42
N MET A 536 20.14 -29.12 -28.07
CA MET A 536 21.49 -29.24 -28.58
C MET A 536 21.58 -30.31 -29.69
N PHE A 537 22.42 -30.04 -30.64
CA PHE A 537 22.65 -30.90 -31.80
C PHE A 537 24.15 -31.06 -31.95
N ASP A 538 24.60 -32.28 -32.29
CA ASP A 538 25.93 -32.43 -32.84
C ASP A 538 26.04 -31.82 -34.25
N ASP A 539 27.27 -31.77 -34.80
CA ASP A 539 27.51 -31.09 -36.09
C ASP A 539 26.72 -31.75 -37.28
N ALA A 540 26.48 -33.06 -37.25
CA ALA A 540 25.73 -33.80 -38.25
C ALA A 540 24.21 -33.67 -38.07
N GLU A 541 23.75 -33.69 -36.81
CA GLU A 541 22.33 -33.45 -36.46
C GLU A 541 21.89 -32.04 -36.78
N ARG A 542 22.80 -31.04 -36.61
CA ARG A 542 22.52 -29.63 -36.89
C ARG A 542 22.20 -29.35 -38.34
N GLU A 543 22.95 -29.95 -39.27
CA GLU A 543 22.69 -29.83 -40.71
C GLU A 543 21.33 -30.41 -41.09
N ASN A 544 20.96 -31.56 -40.50
CA ASN A 544 19.66 -32.21 -40.68
C ASN A 544 18.51 -31.41 -40.06
N ALA A 545 18.70 -30.85 -38.88
CA ALA A 545 17.68 -30.02 -38.17
C ALA A 545 17.37 -28.72 -38.90
N ILE A 546 18.35 -28.12 -39.59
CA ILE A 546 18.15 -26.92 -40.43
C ILE A 546 17.29 -27.24 -41.63
N GLN A 547 17.46 -28.42 -42.23
CA GLN A 547 16.74 -28.84 -43.44
C GLN A 547 15.35 -29.42 -43.11
N ASN A 548 15.16 -30.01 -41.97
CA ASN A 548 13.94 -30.71 -41.60
C ASN A 548 13.41 -30.23 -40.23
N ARG A 549 12.28 -29.49 -40.27
CA ARG A 549 11.64 -28.96 -39.05
C ARG A 549 11.26 -30.02 -38.02
N PHE A 550 11.02 -31.26 -38.45
CA PHE A 550 10.74 -32.39 -37.55
C PHE A 550 12.00 -32.90 -36.84
N ALA A 551 13.18 -32.76 -37.43
CA ALA A 551 14.44 -33.15 -36.83
C ALA A 551 14.81 -32.25 -35.61
N TYR A 552 14.24 -31.03 -35.54
CA TYR A 552 14.40 -30.17 -34.40
C TYR A 552 13.94 -30.82 -33.06
N TYR A 553 12.90 -31.65 -33.13
CA TYR A 553 12.39 -32.34 -31.91
C TYR A 553 13.27 -33.50 -31.46
N HIS A 554 14.25 -33.92 -32.24
CA HIS A 554 15.21 -34.98 -31.91
C HIS A 554 16.50 -34.47 -31.25
N GLY A 555 16.67 -33.13 -31.12
CA GLY A 555 17.82 -32.55 -30.40
C GLY A 555 17.85 -32.95 -28.91
N ARG A 556 19.06 -33.09 -28.40
CA ARG A 556 19.31 -33.49 -27.00
C ARG A 556 18.95 -32.35 -26.05
N ARG A 557 18.33 -32.68 -24.93
CA ARG A 557 17.94 -31.71 -23.90
C ARG A 557 18.65 -32.03 -22.59
N LEU A 558 19.27 -31.01 -21.97
CA LEU A 558 19.87 -31.16 -20.67
C LEU A 558 18.77 -31.40 -19.61
N PRO A 559 18.85 -32.46 -18.79
CA PRO A 559 17.86 -32.73 -17.75
C PRO A 559 17.77 -31.59 -16.73
N ASN A 560 16.55 -31.12 -16.46
CA ASN A 560 16.32 -30.01 -15.55
C ASN A 560 16.33 -30.47 -14.09
N PRO A 561 17.03 -29.76 -13.19
CA PRO A 561 16.94 -30.01 -11.75
C PRO A 561 15.50 -29.83 -11.25
N PRO A 562 14.96 -30.75 -10.44
CA PRO A 562 13.55 -30.76 -10.06
C PRO A 562 13.07 -29.49 -9.34
N LYS A 563 13.99 -28.77 -8.65
CA LYS A 563 13.68 -27.55 -7.90
C LYS A 563 13.68 -26.28 -8.77
N PHE A 564 14.08 -26.39 -10.03
CA PHE A 564 14.24 -25.28 -10.98
C PHE A 564 13.22 -25.33 -12.14
N GLY A 565 12.08 -25.96 -11.91
CA GLY A 565 10.98 -25.94 -12.88
C GLY A 565 10.47 -24.51 -13.12
N LEU A 566 9.95 -24.27 -14.32
CA LEU A 566 9.28 -23.02 -14.64
C LEU A 566 7.88 -23.02 -14.00
N GLY A 567 7.47 -21.89 -13.44
CA GLY A 567 6.22 -21.73 -12.70
C GLY A 567 5.32 -20.63 -13.22
N SER A 568 4.54 -20.02 -12.33
CA SER A 568 3.76 -18.80 -12.58
C SER A 568 4.64 -17.55 -12.51
N THR A 569 4.03 -16.37 -12.69
CA THR A 569 4.73 -15.07 -12.75
C THR A 569 4.37 -14.19 -11.53
N PRO A 570 4.83 -14.50 -10.30
CA PRO A 570 4.50 -13.76 -9.06
C PRO A 570 5.31 -12.47 -8.93
N LEU A 571 5.13 -11.51 -9.84
CA LEU A 571 5.90 -10.25 -9.84
C LEU A 571 5.51 -9.35 -8.67
N MET A 572 4.24 -9.33 -8.25
CA MET A 572 3.77 -8.51 -7.12
C MET A 572 4.33 -9.01 -5.79
N GLU A 573 4.35 -10.33 -5.57
CA GLU A 573 5.00 -10.98 -4.42
C GLU A 573 6.50 -10.71 -4.43
N THR A 574 7.11 -10.74 -5.61
CA THR A 574 8.53 -10.40 -5.77
C THR A 574 8.80 -8.97 -5.32
N VAL A 575 8.00 -7.98 -5.77
CA VAL A 575 8.13 -6.59 -5.33
C VAL A 575 7.90 -6.45 -3.83
N THR A 576 6.94 -7.20 -3.28
CA THR A 576 6.69 -7.26 -1.83
C THR A 576 7.94 -7.68 -1.07
N VAL A 577 8.61 -8.74 -1.50
CA VAL A 577 9.85 -9.23 -0.86
C VAL A 577 11.02 -8.25 -1.07
N LEU A 578 11.08 -7.55 -2.21
CA LEU A 578 12.10 -6.54 -2.47
C LEU A 578 12.09 -5.40 -1.43
N HIS A 579 10.96 -5.08 -0.79
CA HIS A 579 10.90 -4.11 0.31
C HIS A 579 11.78 -4.51 1.51
N SER A 580 12.01 -5.80 1.70
CA SER A 580 12.89 -6.31 2.74
C SER A 580 14.31 -6.59 2.23
N VAL A 581 14.47 -6.94 0.94
CA VAL A 581 15.77 -7.24 0.30
C VAL A 581 16.60 -5.98 0.07
N VAL A 582 15.97 -4.87 -0.35
CA VAL A 582 16.66 -3.60 -0.64
C VAL A 582 17.44 -3.08 0.58
N PRO A 583 16.84 -2.94 1.78
CA PRO A 583 17.58 -2.52 2.97
C PRO A 583 18.70 -3.51 3.36
N LEU A 584 18.47 -4.82 3.19
CA LEU A 584 19.46 -5.84 3.47
C LEU A 584 20.69 -5.67 2.56
N PHE A 585 20.46 -5.58 1.25
CA PHE A 585 21.52 -5.40 0.25
C PHE A 585 22.31 -4.12 0.50
N LYS A 586 21.63 -3.01 0.81
CA LYS A 586 22.25 -1.73 1.14
C LYS A 586 23.18 -1.85 2.37
N ARG A 587 22.71 -2.57 3.40
CA ARG A 587 23.50 -2.81 4.62
C ARG A 587 24.71 -3.71 4.36
N GLU A 588 24.57 -4.75 3.54
CA GLU A 588 25.66 -5.69 3.22
C GLU A 588 26.75 -5.07 2.35
N THR A 589 26.38 -4.20 1.41
CA THR A 589 27.27 -3.67 0.39
C THR A 589 27.72 -2.24 0.63
N GLY A 590 27.02 -1.49 1.49
CA GLY A 590 27.30 -0.08 1.76
C GLY A 590 27.01 0.87 0.58
N VAL A 591 26.23 0.44 -0.43
CA VAL A 591 25.92 1.26 -1.61
C VAL A 591 24.90 2.35 -1.30
N GLU A 592 25.03 3.49 -1.98
CA GLU A 592 24.11 4.63 -1.83
C GLU A 592 22.93 4.59 -2.83
N LYS A 593 23.18 4.06 -4.02
CA LYS A 593 22.15 3.91 -5.07
C LYS A 593 22.05 2.46 -5.50
N ILE A 594 20.82 2.02 -5.74
CA ILE A 594 20.51 0.65 -6.14
C ILE A 594 19.72 0.70 -7.45
N SER A 595 20.20 -0.02 -8.47
CA SER A 595 19.46 -0.21 -9.71
C SER A 595 18.87 -1.62 -9.73
N ILE A 596 17.55 -1.72 -9.81
CA ILE A 596 16.83 -2.99 -9.91
C ILE A 596 16.38 -3.17 -11.36
N SER A 597 16.82 -4.23 -12.00
CA SER A 597 16.48 -4.59 -13.36
C SER A 597 15.54 -5.80 -13.34
N ILE A 598 14.30 -5.64 -13.79
CA ILE A 598 13.29 -6.71 -13.86
C ILE A 598 13.16 -7.15 -15.32
N LEU A 599 13.43 -8.43 -15.58
CA LEU A 599 13.38 -9.02 -16.91
C LEU A 599 12.23 -10.04 -16.96
N SER A 600 11.16 -9.74 -17.70
CA SER A 600 9.96 -10.56 -17.81
C SER A 600 9.37 -10.51 -19.21
N ASP A 601 8.65 -11.55 -19.62
CA ASP A 601 7.89 -11.59 -20.88
C ASP A 601 6.38 -11.49 -20.67
N GLY A 602 5.91 -11.66 -19.44
CA GLY A 602 4.51 -11.76 -19.08
C GLY A 602 3.96 -10.65 -18.18
N GLU A 603 2.64 -10.70 -18.00
CA GLU A 603 1.94 -9.96 -16.97
C GLU A 603 2.09 -10.68 -15.63
N SER A 604 1.97 -9.94 -14.50
CA SER A 604 1.97 -10.56 -13.19
C SER A 604 0.80 -11.49 -12.99
N ALA A 605 1.03 -12.63 -12.37
CA ALA A 605 -0.05 -13.45 -11.83
C ALA A 605 -0.84 -12.64 -10.79
N PRO A 606 -2.14 -12.94 -10.57
CA PRO A 606 -2.92 -12.28 -9.51
C PRO A 606 -2.27 -12.48 -8.14
N CYS A 607 -2.19 -11.42 -7.38
CA CYS A 607 -1.75 -11.41 -5.99
C CYS A 607 -2.95 -11.48 -5.05
N SER A 608 -2.75 -11.97 -3.84
CA SER A 608 -3.78 -12.11 -2.82
C SER A 608 -3.44 -11.31 -1.57
N TYR A 609 -4.42 -11.11 -0.70
CA TYR A 609 -4.29 -10.42 0.58
C TYR A 609 -5.18 -11.09 1.63
N TYR A 610 -4.90 -10.88 2.90
CA TYR A 610 -5.66 -11.48 4.00
C TYR A 610 -6.90 -10.67 4.33
N CYS A 611 -8.06 -11.31 4.29
CA CYS A 611 -9.36 -10.78 4.69
C CYS A 611 -9.89 -11.48 5.94
N PRO A 612 -10.79 -10.82 6.73
CA PRO A 612 -11.51 -11.49 7.80
C PRO A 612 -12.41 -12.58 7.23
N ARG A 613 -12.52 -13.69 7.95
CA ARG A 613 -13.37 -14.81 7.54
C ARG A 613 -14.81 -14.56 8.00
N ASN A 614 -15.61 -13.91 7.15
CA ASN A 614 -17.04 -13.75 7.36
C ASN A 614 -17.81 -14.93 6.75
N PHE A 615 -17.71 -16.12 7.36
CA PHE A 615 -18.49 -17.26 6.92
C PHE A 615 -19.32 -17.82 8.08
N MET A 616 -20.67 -17.72 7.99
CA MET A 616 -21.65 -18.29 8.92
C MET A 616 -21.41 -18.04 10.42
N GLY A 617 -21.13 -16.80 10.81
CA GLY A 617 -21.10 -16.43 12.24
C GLY A 617 -19.84 -16.82 13.01
N SER A 618 -18.79 -17.32 12.35
CA SER A 618 -17.47 -17.54 12.96
C SER A 618 -16.51 -16.46 12.52
N THR A 619 -16.08 -15.63 13.46
CA THR A 619 -15.14 -14.51 13.24
C THR A 619 -13.69 -14.90 13.40
N GLU A 620 -13.37 -16.18 13.61
CA GLU A 620 -12.00 -16.63 13.81
C GLU A 620 -11.30 -17.00 12.50
N GLY A 621 -10.22 -16.30 12.20
CA GLY A 621 -9.26 -16.59 11.13
C GLY A 621 -9.35 -15.65 9.93
N TYR A 622 -8.27 -15.66 9.16
CA TYR A 622 -8.16 -14.92 7.90
C TYR A 622 -8.20 -15.88 6.72
N TYR A 623 -8.75 -15.44 5.60
CA TYR A 623 -8.63 -16.16 4.34
C TYR A 623 -7.95 -15.28 3.29
N SER A 624 -7.28 -15.91 2.34
CA SER A 624 -6.63 -15.24 1.23
C SER A 624 -7.65 -14.89 0.15
N ASN A 625 -7.71 -13.63 -0.25
CA ASN A 625 -8.57 -13.13 -1.32
C ASN A 625 -7.74 -12.44 -2.40
N SER A 626 -8.18 -12.53 -3.66
CA SER A 626 -7.47 -11.91 -4.78
C SER A 626 -7.68 -10.40 -4.84
N PHE A 627 -6.66 -9.67 -5.25
CA PHE A 627 -6.76 -8.24 -5.53
C PHE A 627 -7.85 -7.94 -6.56
N ASN A 628 -8.62 -6.90 -6.31
CA ASN A 628 -9.71 -6.44 -7.15
C ASN A 628 -9.77 -4.90 -7.15
N SER A 629 -10.74 -4.30 -7.85
CA SER A 629 -10.87 -2.85 -7.94
C SER A 629 -11.18 -2.13 -6.61
N ARG A 630 -11.63 -2.86 -5.58
CA ARG A 630 -11.90 -2.31 -4.24
C ARG A 630 -10.63 -2.22 -3.40
N CYS A 631 -9.61 -3.01 -3.74
CA CYS A 631 -8.35 -3.04 -3.01
C CYS A 631 -7.53 -1.80 -3.33
N GLN A 632 -7.04 -1.13 -2.30
CA GLN A 632 -6.14 0.00 -2.43
C GLN A 632 -4.84 -0.32 -1.69
N LEU A 633 -3.73 -0.34 -2.43
CA LEU A 633 -2.41 -0.54 -1.83
C LEU A 633 -2.01 0.74 -1.09
N ARG A 634 -1.68 0.62 0.20
CA ARG A 634 -1.36 1.75 1.07
C ARG A 634 0.10 1.71 1.54
N ASN A 635 0.76 2.84 1.44
CA ASN A 635 2.06 3.03 2.08
C ASN A 635 1.86 3.59 3.50
N ARG A 636 2.06 2.73 4.51
CA ARG A 636 1.85 3.09 5.91
C ARG A 636 2.69 4.29 6.37
N LYS A 637 3.92 4.43 5.86
CA LYS A 637 4.84 5.50 6.27
C LYS A 637 4.43 6.87 5.71
N THR A 638 4.04 6.92 4.44
CA THR A 638 3.70 8.20 3.76
C THR A 638 2.21 8.48 3.78
N GLY A 639 1.38 7.46 4.02
CA GLY A 639 -0.08 7.55 3.93
C GLY A 639 -0.60 7.56 2.50
N ARG A 640 0.27 7.46 1.52
CA ARG A 640 -0.16 7.44 0.13
C ARG A 640 -0.90 6.15 -0.18
N VAL A 641 -2.00 6.30 -0.92
CA VAL A 641 -2.85 5.20 -1.34
C VAL A 641 -2.82 5.11 -2.86
N TYR A 642 -2.66 3.90 -3.37
CA TYR A 642 -2.69 3.58 -4.80
C TYR A 642 -4.00 2.88 -5.09
N GLY A 643 -4.78 3.43 -6.03
CA GLY A 643 -6.13 2.94 -6.35
C GLY A 643 -6.15 1.49 -6.85
N GLY A 644 -7.23 0.78 -6.57
CA GLY A 644 -7.47 -0.56 -7.08
C GLY A 644 -7.79 -0.54 -8.58
N SER A 645 -7.45 -1.62 -9.27
CA SER A 645 -7.77 -1.85 -10.67
C SER A 645 -8.17 -3.31 -10.88
N TYR A 646 -8.98 -3.59 -11.91
CA TYR A 646 -9.19 -4.95 -12.42
C TYR A 646 -8.04 -5.40 -13.32
N ASP A 647 -7.19 -4.48 -13.75
CA ASP A 647 -6.05 -4.74 -14.61
C ASP A 647 -4.81 -5.04 -13.75
N MET A 648 -4.27 -6.25 -13.90
CA MET A 648 -3.11 -6.70 -13.10
C MET A 648 -1.85 -5.89 -13.40
N GLU A 649 -1.71 -5.32 -14.59
CA GLU A 649 -0.57 -4.46 -14.93
C GLU A 649 -0.62 -3.13 -14.17
N ASP A 650 -1.82 -2.54 -14.00
CA ASP A 650 -2.00 -1.34 -13.19
C ASP A 650 -1.71 -1.62 -11.71
N VAL A 651 -2.20 -2.76 -11.20
CA VAL A 651 -1.91 -3.20 -9.82
C VAL A 651 -0.40 -3.39 -9.64
N TYR A 652 0.27 -4.07 -10.58
CA TYR A 652 1.72 -4.25 -10.54
C TYR A 652 2.48 -2.92 -10.57
N ASN A 653 2.05 -1.97 -11.40
CA ASN A 653 2.63 -0.61 -11.44
C ASN A 653 2.45 0.14 -10.09
N ASN A 654 1.35 -0.13 -9.36
CA ASN A 654 1.14 0.42 -8.03
C ASN A 654 2.16 -0.16 -7.02
N PHE A 655 2.45 -1.47 -7.07
CA PHE A 655 3.48 -2.09 -6.24
C PHE A 655 4.88 -1.52 -6.51
N LEU A 656 5.24 -1.33 -7.78
CA LEU A 656 6.51 -0.71 -8.17
C LEU A 656 6.60 0.74 -7.71
N SER A 657 5.52 1.51 -7.85
CA SER A 657 5.45 2.90 -7.39
C SER A 657 5.58 2.99 -5.87
N HIS A 658 4.97 2.06 -5.15
CA HIS A 658 5.12 1.92 -3.70
C HIS A 658 6.57 1.62 -3.29
N LEU A 659 7.26 0.74 -4.03
CA LEU A 659 8.68 0.44 -3.79
C LEU A 659 9.56 1.68 -3.99
N LYS A 660 9.36 2.43 -5.08
CA LYS A 660 10.12 3.67 -5.36
C LYS A 660 9.88 4.75 -4.31
N GLU A 661 8.64 4.89 -3.84
CA GLU A 661 8.32 5.86 -2.79
C GLU A 661 8.97 5.46 -1.46
N SER A 662 8.99 4.16 -1.16
CA SER A 662 9.61 3.63 0.07
C SER A 662 11.13 3.76 0.05
N PHE A 663 11.76 3.73 -1.14
CA PHE A 663 13.21 3.78 -1.33
C PHE A 663 13.58 4.73 -2.48
N PRO A 664 13.67 6.04 -2.24
CA PRO A 664 13.99 7.03 -3.29
C PRO A 664 15.36 6.85 -3.96
N GLU A 665 16.27 6.11 -3.33
CA GLU A 665 17.57 5.73 -3.87
C GLU A 665 17.53 4.59 -4.89
N VAL A 666 16.37 3.92 -5.04
CA VAL A 666 16.18 2.83 -5.99
C VAL A 666 15.77 3.35 -7.35
N SER A 667 16.46 2.89 -8.39
CA SER A 667 16.11 3.09 -9.79
C SER A 667 15.59 1.78 -10.37
N LEU A 668 14.38 1.81 -10.95
CA LEU A 668 13.69 0.65 -11.52
C LEU A 668 13.83 0.63 -13.05
N LEU A 669 14.41 -0.42 -13.58
CA LEU A 669 14.53 -0.68 -15.02
C LEU A 669 13.70 -1.91 -15.40
N GLY A 670 12.72 -1.73 -16.26
CA GLY A 670 11.90 -2.82 -16.79
C GLY A 670 12.40 -3.29 -18.15
N PHE A 671 12.47 -4.59 -18.34
CA PHE A 671 12.76 -5.22 -19.64
C PHE A 671 11.65 -6.22 -19.96
N ARG A 672 10.82 -5.87 -20.95
CA ARG A 672 9.74 -6.74 -21.40
C ARG A 672 10.09 -7.38 -22.73
N ILE A 673 10.06 -8.70 -22.75
CA ILE A 673 10.36 -9.50 -23.95
C ILE A 673 9.03 -9.84 -24.61
N LEU A 674 8.83 -9.43 -25.87
CA LEU A 674 7.61 -9.70 -26.61
C LEU A 674 7.88 -10.51 -27.86
N SER A 675 7.02 -11.48 -28.15
CA SER A 675 7.02 -12.19 -29.41
C SER A 675 6.59 -11.26 -30.56
N LYS A 676 6.92 -11.66 -31.80
CA LYS A 676 6.63 -10.86 -33.00
C LYS A 676 5.13 -10.59 -33.19
N GLY A 677 4.27 -11.51 -32.73
CA GLY A 677 2.81 -11.40 -32.84
C GLY A 677 2.18 -10.51 -31.73
N GLU A 678 2.77 -10.45 -30.57
CA GLU A 678 2.22 -9.75 -29.40
C GLU A 678 2.48 -8.25 -29.42
N GLY A 679 3.53 -7.80 -30.09
CA GLY A 679 3.93 -6.39 -30.09
C GLY A 679 2.81 -5.42 -30.48
N GLY A 680 2.03 -5.73 -31.51
CA GLY A 680 0.95 -4.85 -31.97
C GLY A 680 -0.24 -4.76 -31.03
N SER A 681 -0.60 -5.85 -30.35
CA SER A 681 -1.67 -5.88 -29.35
C SER A 681 -1.24 -5.17 -28.06
N TYR A 682 -0.03 -5.42 -27.61
CA TYR A 682 0.56 -4.77 -26.44
C TYR A 682 0.62 -3.24 -26.61
N PHE A 683 1.14 -2.73 -27.72
CA PHE A 683 1.18 -1.28 -27.96
C PHE A 683 -0.21 -0.65 -28.03
N ARG A 684 -1.22 -1.32 -28.61
CA ARG A 684 -2.60 -0.82 -28.61
C ARG A 684 -3.16 -0.75 -27.20
N GLN A 685 -2.92 -1.74 -26.38
CA GLN A 685 -3.33 -1.79 -24.98
C GLN A 685 -2.64 -0.68 -24.17
N GLN A 686 -1.32 -0.49 -24.34
CA GLN A 686 -0.59 0.58 -23.65
C GLN A 686 -1.04 1.98 -24.08
N LYS A 687 -1.45 2.14 -25.33
CA LYS A 687 -2.04 3.39 -25.83
C LYS A 687 -3.40 3.67 -25.21
N SER A 688 -4.27 2.67 -25.07
CA SER A 688 -5.59 2.83 -24.42
C SER A 688 -5.46 3.19 -22.95
N ARG A 689 -4.40 2.76 -22.26
CA ARG A 689 -4.07 3.09 -20.88
C ARG A 689 -3.34 4.45 -20.73
N GLY A 690 -3.01 5.13 -21.83
CA GLY A 690 -2.30 6.41 -21.81
C GLY A 690 -0.79 6.33 -21.57
N TYR A 691 -0.22 5.13 -21.46
CA TYR A 691 1.24 4.93 -21.27
C TYR A 691 2.06 5.08 -22.55
N PHE A 692 1.41 5.04 -23.69
CA PHE A 692 2.06 5.23 -24.99
C PHE A 692 1.37 6.32 -25.81
N LYS A 693 2.12 7.38 -26.14
CA LYS A 693 1.60 8.55 -26.89
C LYS A 693 1.87 8.51 -28.39
N GLY A 694 2.72 7.60 -28.87
CA GLY A 694 3.11 7.47 -30.28
C GLY A 694 2.14 6.65 -31.12
N THR A 695 2.55 6.41 -32.38
CA THR A 695 1.85 5.51 -33.30
C THR A 695 2.52 4.13 -33.36
N TRP A 696 1.76 3.09 -33.73
CA TRP A 696 2.33 1.75 -33.88
C TRP A 696 3.39 1.71 -35.01
N GLU A 697 3.23 2.52 -36.03
CA GLU A 697 4.16 2.63 -37.16
C GLU A 697 5.52 3.15 -36.69
N GLU A 698 5.53 4.18 -35.83
CA GLU A 698 6.75 4.74 -35.24
C GLU A 698 7.41 3.73 -34.30
N ALA A 699 6.65 3.10 -33.41
CA ALA A 699 7.13 2.06 -32.52
C ALA A 699 7.71 0.86 -33.33
N SER A 700 7.00 0.39 -34.33
CA SER A 700 7.42 -0.71 -35.22
C SER A 700 8.66 -0.36 -36.03
N ALA A 701 8.76 0.88 -36.55
CA ALA A 701 9.95 1.36 -37.24
C ALA A 701 11.17 1.43 -36.32
N SER A 702 10.99 1.97 -35.12
CA SER A 702 12.03 1.99 -34.07
C SER A 702 12.44 0.58 -33.66
N TYR A 703 11.48 -0.31 -33.47
CA TYR A 703 11.71 -1.70 -33.10
C TYR A 703 12.47 -2.47 -34.20
N LYS A 704 12.11 -2.28 -35.49
CA LYS A 704 12.84 -2.86 -36.64
C LYS A 704 14.26 -2.31 -36.77
N LYS A 705 14.43 -0.98 -36.62
CA LYS A 705 15.72 -0.29 -36.79
C LYS A 705 16.66 -0.53 -35.60
N ASN A 706 16.10 -0.51 -34.43
CA ASN A 706 16.85 -0.47 -33.20
C ASN A 706 16.87 -1.81 -32.45
N ARG A 707 16.02 -2.76 -32.81
CA ARG A 707 15.78 -4.02 -32.11
C ARG A 707 15.32 -3.86 -30.65
N PHE A 708 14.81 -2.68 -30.28
CA PHE A 708 14.15 -2.39 -29.01
C PHE A 708 13.31 -1.13 -29.17
N PHE A 709 12.43 -0.93 -28.21
CA PHE A 709 11.65 0.28 -28.07
C PHE A 709 11.72 0.72 -26.59
N GLU A 710 11.97 2.01 -26.35
CA GLU A 710 11.91 2.60 -25.03
C GLU A 710 10.54 3.23 -24.85
N MET A 711 9.84 2.87 -23.77
CA MET A 711 8.50 3.34 -23.47
C MET A 711 8.50 4.02 -22.11
N ASP A 712 7.82 5.16 -22.03
CA ASP A 712 7.54 5.81 -20.75
C ASP A 712 6.52 4.97 -19.97
N ASN A 713 6.84 4.69 -18.73
CA ASN A 713 5.96 4.02 -17.79
C ASN A 713 6.00 4.80 -16.47
N SER A 714 4.87 4.96 -15.81
CA SER A 714 4.78 5.73 -14.56
C SER A 714 5.54 5.09 -13.40
N ALA A 715 5.70 3.76 -13.42
CA ALA A 715 6.32 3.01 -12.33
C ALA A 715 7.82 2.75 -12.56
N PHE A 716 8.23 2.42 -13.79
CA PHE A 716 9.64 2.26 -14.12
C PHE A 716 10.27 3.60 -14.47
N ASP A 717 11.54 3.79 -14.11
CA ASP A 717 12.32 4.92 -14.61
C ASP A 717 12.54 4.80 -16.12
N LYS A 718 12.70 3.55 -16.58
CA LYS A 718 12.73 3.19 -18.01
C LYS A 718 12.17 1.79 -18.23
N LEU A 719 11.31 1.67 -19.22
CA LEU A 719 10.80 0.39 -19.69
C LEU A 719 11.26 0.11 -21.11
N PHE A 720 11.98 -0.99 -21.30
CA PHE A 720 12.49 -1.44 -22.58
C PHE A 720 11.69 -2.62 -23.10
N ILE A 721 11.18 -2.50 -24.30
CA ILE A 721 10.50 -3.58 -25.02
C ILE A 721 11.52 -4.23 -25.95
N LEU A 722 11.78 -5.52 -25.75
CA LEU A 722 12.74 -6.31 -26.51
C LEU A 722 12.02 -7.36 -27.38
N PRO A 723 12.53 -7.69 -28.58
CA PRO A 723 11.99 -8.82 -29.34
C PRO A 723 12.43 -10.15 -28.72
N SER A 724 11.53 -11.11 -28.67
CA SER A 724 11.88 -12.51 -28.50
C SER A 724 12.74 -12.97 -29.70
N THR A 725 13.98 -13.32 -29.42
CA THR A 725 14.93 -13.75 -30.46
C THR A 725 14.95 -15.25 -30.59
N ASN A 726 14.10 -15.79 -31.46
CA ASN A 726 14.32 -17.12 -32.02
C ASN A 726 15.35 -16.98 -33.16
N THR A 727 16.62 -16.74 -32.89
CA THR A 727 17.63 -16.65 -33.96
C THR A 727 18.93 -17.33 -33.61
N SER A 728 19.07 -18.46 -34.22
CA SER A 728 20.32 -19.05 -34.70
C SER A 728 20.91 -18.24 -35.88
N ASP A 729 21.31 -17.01 -35.70
CA ASP A 729 22.11 -16.28 -36.70
C ASP A 729 23.54 -16.16 -36.17
N ASP A 730 24.32 -17.13 -36.58
CA ASP A 730 25.77 -17.25 -36.41
C ASP A 730 26.50 -16.28 -37.37
N HIS A 731 26.99 -15.16 -36.84
CA HIS A 731 27.99 -14.35 -37.55
C HIS A 731 29.25 -14.26 -36.69
N SER A 732 30.31 -14.93 -37.19
CA SER A 732 31.67 -14.93 -36.65
C SER A 732 32.26 -13.51 -36.57
N MET A 733 32.87 -13.21 -35.42
CA MET A 733 33.62 -11.97 -35.20
C MET A 733 34.98 -11.98 -35.89
N GLU A 734 35.35 -10.86 -36.55
CA GLU A 734 36.75 -10.53 -36.83
C GLU A 734 37.46 -10.13 -35.53
N GLU A 735 38.56 -10.80 -35.20
CA GLU A 735 39.40 -10.49 -34.01
C GLU A 735 39.97 -9.07 -34.10
N LEU A 736 39.64 -8.22 -33.16
CA LEU A 736 40.24 -6.91 -32.99
C LEU A 736 41.57 -7.02 -32.22
N LYS A 737 42.63 -6.46 -32.77
CA LYS A 737 43.92 -6.37 -32.10
C LYS A 737 43.83 -5.47 -30.86
N GLU A 738 44.62 -5.77 -29.83
CA GLU A 738 44.62 -5.02 -28.56
C GLU A 738 44.90 -3.49 -28.74
N ASP A 739 45.55 -3.10 -29.84
CA ASP A 739 45.90 -1.69 -30.16
C ASP A 739 44.94 -1.01 -31.11
N ALA A 740 43.72 -1.53 -31.31
CA ALA A 740 42.79 -0.97 -32.25
C ALA A 740 42.35 0.46 -31.90
N THR A 741 42.40 1.35 -32.88
CA THR A 741 41.99 2.75 -32.72
C THR A 741 40.47 2.88 -32.50
N LYS A 742 40.06 3.98 -31.86
CA LYS A 742 38.62 4.29 -31.60
C LYS A 742 37.72 4.21 -32.85
N ALA A 743 38.29 4.53 -34.03
CA ALA A 743 37.59 4.44 -35.32
C ALA A 743 37.47 2.99 -35.79
N GLN A 744 38.49 2.17 -35.65
CA GLN A 744 38.45 0.74 -35.95
C GLN A 744 37.53 -0.02 -35.04
N ILE A 745 37.57 0.30 -33.74
CA ILE A 745 36.63 -0.23 -32.74
C ILE A 745 35.20 0.14 -33.12
N ARG A 746 34.92 1.40 -33.49
CA ARG A 746 33.59 1.83 -33.97
C ARG A 746 33.15 1.13 -35.26
N SER A 747 34.07 0.91 -36.22
CA SER A 747 33.75 0.26 -37.50
C SER A 747 33.44 -1.22 -37.32
N ALA A 748 34.32 -1.93 -36.60
CA ALA A 748 34.07 -3.36 -36.30
C ALA A 748 32.81 -3.54 -35.44
N PHE A 749 32.56 -2.62 -34.53
CA PHE A 749 31.33 -2.56 -33.75
C PHE A 749 30.08 -2.30 -34.62
N LYS A 750 30.15 -1.42 -35.63
CA LYS A 750 29.07 -1.19 -36.58
C LYS A 750 28.75 -2.42 -37.41
N LYS A 751 29.79 -3.20 -37.77
CA LYS A 751 29.62 -4.48 -38.49
C LYS A 751 28.99 -5.56 -37.62
N MET A 752 29.48 -5.72 -36.39
CA MET A 752 29.03 -6.68 -35.40
C MET A 752 27.56 -6.45 -34.98
N PHE A 753 27.13 -5.18 -34.90
CA PHE A 753 25.81 -4.79 -34.45
C PHE A 753 24.72 -4.80 -35.54
N LYS A 754 25.01 -5.11 -36.76
CA LYS A 754 23.95 -5.38 -37.72
C LYS A 754 23.16 -6.66 -37.41
N GLY A 755 23.71 -7.55 -36.57
CA GLY A 755 23.09 -8.80 -36.12
C GLY A 755 22.65 -8.91 -34.67
N LYS A 756 23.29 -8.20 -33.69
CA LYS A 756 23.11 -8.45 -32.23
C LYS A 756 22.75 -7.19 -31.43
N ALA A 757 21.75 -6.45 -31.85
CA ALA A 757 21.47 -5.11 -31.30
C ALA A 757 20.82 -5.07 -29.90
N SER A 758 20.26 -6.18 -29.37
CA SER A 758 19.54 -6.18 -28.10
C SER A 758 20.45 -6.04 -26.88
N ASN A 759 21.56 -6.80 -26.83
CA ASN A 759 22.47 -6.83 -25.68
C ASN A 759 23.16 -5.50 -25.41
N LYS A 760 23.62 -4.81 -26.48
CA LYS A 760 24.33 -3.53 -26.34
C LYS A 760 23.51 -2.44 -25.66
N ARG A 761 22.21 -2.42 -25.87
CA ARG A 761 21.35 -1.32 -25.45
C ARG A 761 20.87 -1.46 -24.03
N LEU A 762 20.57 -2.70 -23.61
CA LEU A 762 20.42 -3.06 -22.22
C LEU A 762 21.65 -2.54 -21.44
N LEU A 763 22.83 -2.84 -21.92
CA LEU A 763 24.11 -2.46 -21.37
C LEU A 763 24.43 -0.95 -21.51
N THR A 764 24.02 -0.29 -22.61
CA THR A 764 24.25 1.16 -22.79
C THR A 764 23.26 1.99 -21.96
N SER A 765 22.01 1.59 -21.86
CA SER A 765 21.04 2.25 -20.97
C SER A 765 21.46 2.08 -19.53
N PHE A 766 21.89 0.89 -19.17
CA PHE A 766 22.48 0.59 -17.88
C PHE A 766 23.68 1.48 -17.57
N SER A 767 24.66 1.54 -18.47
CA SER A 767 25.85 2.38 -18.28
C SER A 767 25.51 3.87 -18.16
N LYS A 768 24.41 4.35 -18.75
CA LYS A 768 23.92 5.74 -18.59
C LYS A 768 23.29 5.99 -17.24
N THR A 769 22.67 4.98 -16.65
CA THR A 769 21.96 5.09 -15.37
C THR A 769 22.94 4.95 -14.19
N VAL A 770 24.00 4.15 -14.35
CA VAL A 770 24.98 3.83 -13.31
C VAL A 770 26.25 4.71 -13.35
N ALA A 771 26.55 5.34 -14.48
CA ALA A 771 27.67 6.30 -14.62
C ALA A 771 27.26 7.73 -14.30
#